data_1844be8ff2ee6b625d8678a576b313c5
#
_entry.id   1844be8ff2ee6b625d8678a576b313c5
#
_cell.length_a   1.000
_cell.length_b   1.000
_cell.length_c   1.000
_cell.angle_alpha   90.00
_cell.angle_beta   90.00
_cell.angle_gamma   90.00
#
_symmetry.space_group_name_H-M   'P 1'
#
loop_
_entity.id
_entity.type
_entity.pdbx_description
1 polymer ?
#
loop_
_entity_poly.entity_id
_entity_poly.type
_entity_poly.pdbx_seq_one_letter_code
_entity_poly.pdbx_strand_id
1 'polypeptide(L)'
;MQKNYKINGMHCAGCAMRLESAVKKEPTFQNVVVSILTNTLSLEFDENALPSVEADEKVAQIVEKTGFEVVLDKPEEPAAPAASENVESEPADVSDNSTSLFQKLSAAGWGLWISIAFLVALMYVAMGTMIGLPTPAFLQDLRIAGIVELVLAIPILIINREFFVQGLASLWRGSPNMDALVALGSGASILYSVFVLINRIANPAASGHYYFESAAMILVVISIGRALEGKAKQRTTSAIEALLKLTPRQAHVLINGQIEDVPVESVQTGAVVVVKPGESIPVDGVILRGESDIDASALTGEPLPVERRPGDEVSAGTVNQTGVLEIQTVRVGADAAPAQIAKMVEAAAAGKAPLSRLADKVCAVFVPTILSLALLAFAYWLVAGKTVEFALTCAVATLVISCPCALGLATPTAVMVGLGEAAKRGILFKSAAALESFDRVDTVVFDKTGTITQGAPSVGDVFTTGSVTADALLCCASSLEFWASDNRQEANPNYCLLPTAYCLNNNALHPLATAIVSEAKKRGLSYPQPFDVQMFPGKGVVGTIDGAVWTLGSERFMTEREIAISQAVKDKAEEYIQSGLRPIWIGKDGAVVGLIAVCDTLKSDAADAVGRLRSSGRRVVLLTGDNQRSAQTIAQSAGIETVIADVLPGQKAESVAALQKKGNVVAMVGDGINDAVALVQADVGVALGTGANIAVESADVILQRPDVNCVPDALKISRAVVVNIKQNLFWAFFYNIIGIPIAMGLFYPIFGWTLSPMIGAAAMSLSSICVVLNALRLRNMKFE
;
A
#
# COMPACT_ATOMS: atom_id res chain seq x y z
N MET A 1 18.07 12.87 4.72
CA MET A 1 17.04 12.44 5.69
C MET A 1 15.65 12.73 5.13
N GLN A 2 14.69 11.78 5.23
CA GLN A 2 13.28 12.01 4.90
C GLN A 2 12.50 12.31 6.16
N LYS A 3 11.64 13.34 6.15
CA LYS A 3 10.84 13.75 7.32
C LYS A 3 9.39 14.07 6.90
N ASN A 4 8.46 13.67 7.76
CA ASN A 4 7.03 13.88 7.58
C ASN A 4 6.52 14.87 8.62
N TYR A 5 5.77 15.88 8.18
CA TYR A 5 5.15 16.90 9.04
C TYR A 5 3.64 16.82 8.93
N LYS A 6 2.95 16.83 10.05
CA LYS A 6 1.49 16.88 10.09
C LYS A 6 1.02 18.33 9.93
N ILE A 7 0.12 18.58 8.97
CA ILE A 7 -0.30 19.92 8.59
C ILE A 7 -1.80 20.08 8.86
N ASN A 8 -2.17 21.08 9.66
CA ASN A 8 -3.56 21.42 9.91
C ASN A 8 -4.05 22.49 8.92
N GLY A 9 -5.34 22.46 8.58
CA GLY A 9 -6.00 23.46 7.72
C GLY A 9 -6.01 23.13 6.23
N MET A 10 -5.56 21.96 5.80
CA MET A 10 -5.65 21.52 4.40
C MET A 10 -7.00 20.84 4.13
N HIS A 11 -7.83 21.43 3.27
CA HIS A 11 -9.16 20.90 2.96
C HIS A 11 -9.39 20.57 1.48
N CYS A 12 -8.48 20.97 0.59
CA CYS A 12 -8.66 20.78 -0.86
C CYS A 12 -7.33 20.58 -1.61
N ALA A 13 -7.42 20.01 -2.83
CA ALA A 13 -6.26 19.80 -3.70
C ALA A 13 -5.46 21.08 -3.99
N GLY A 14 -6.14 22.22 -4.16
CA GLY A 14 -5.50 23.52 -4.35
C GLY A 14 -4.66 23.96 -3.15
N CYS A 15 -5.09 23.60 -1.94
CA CYS A 15 -4.34 23.86 -0.70
C CYS A 15 -3.01 23.08 -0.68
N ALA A 16 -3.06 21.79 -1.00
CA ALA A 16 -1.89 20.94 -1.04
C ALA A 16 -0.91 21.36 -2.14
N MET A 17 -1.40 21.71 -3.33
CA MET A 17 -0.54 22.21 -4.42
C MET A 17 0.16 23.52 -4.04
N ARG A 18 -0.55 24.41 -3.36
CA ARG A 18 0.03 25.70 -2.91
C ARG A 18 1.17 25.48 -1.93
N LEU A 19 0.93 24.64 -0.93
CA LEU A 19 1.95 24.29 0.07
C LEU A 19 3.14 23.60 -0.59
N GLU A 20 2.89 22.60 -1.43
CA GLU A 20 3.92 21.88 -2.17
C GLU A 20 4.76 22.80 -3.05
N SER A 21 4.11 23.74 -3.78
CA SER A 21 4.81 24.71 -4.62
C SER A 21 5.62 25.72 -3.81
N ALA A 22 5.17 26.08 -2.61
CA ALA A 22 5.89 27.00 -1.74
C ALA A 22 7.15 26.33 -1.15
N VAL A 23 7.04 25.08 -0.69
CA VAL A 23 8.16 24.32 -0.14
C VAL A 23 9.18 23.96 -1.23
N LYS A 24 8.75 23.61 -2.46
CA LYS A 24 9.64 23.34 -3.61
C LYS A 24 10.47 24.53 -4.08
N LYS A 25 10.10 25.75 -3.73
CA LYS A 25 10.91 26.94 -4.03
C LYS A 25 12.18 27.03 -3.18
N GLU A 26 12.21 26.33 -2.06
CA GLU A 26 13.40 26.27 -1.23
C GLU A 26 14.35 25.19 -1.75
N PRO A 27 15.55 25.56 -2.22
CA PRO A 27 16.47 24.62 -2.88
C PRO A 27 17.04 23.55 -1.94
N THR A 28 16.90 23.72 -0.63
CA THR A 28 17.39 22.78 0.38
C THR A 28 16.47 21.55 0.53
N PHE A 29 15.22 21.61 0.05
CA PHE A 29 14.25 20.53 0.16
C PHE A 29 14.05 19.81 -1.16
N GLN A 30 14.18 18.49 -1.13
CA GLN A 30 13.99 17.60 -2.28
C GLN A 30 12.80 16.70 -2.06
N ASN A 31 12.28 16.07 -3.12
CA ASN A 31 11.18 15.10 -3.10
C ASN A 31 9.95 15.54 -2.28
N VAL A 32 9.61 16.84 -2.37
CA VAL A 32 8.51 17.42 -1.61
C VAL A 32 7.17 16.91 -2.12
N VAL A 33 6.39 16.27 -1.24
CA VAL A 33 5.05 15.74 -1.50
C VAL A 33 4.09 16.15 -0.40
N VAL A 34 2.92 16.67 -0.77
CA VAL A 34 1.86 17.03 0.17
C VAL A 34 0.64 16.15 -0.05
N SER A 35 0.23 15.42 0.97
CA SER A 35 -0.95 14.55 0.97
C SER A 35 -2.12 15.20 1.70
N ILE A 36 -3.25 15.36 1.01
CA ILE A 36 -4.50 15.84 1.62
C ILE A 36 -5.16 14.74 2.44
N LEU A 37 -4.92 13.47 2.10
CA LEU A 37 -5.60 12.35 2.72
C LEU A 37 -5.11 12.13 4.14
N THR A 38 -3.79 12.20 4.33
CA THR A 38 -3.11 12.04 5.62
C THR A 38 -2.84 13.38 6.30
N ASN A 39 -3.09 14.51 5.61
CA ASN A 39 -2.70 15.85 6.03
C ASN A 39 -1.22 15.97 6.37
N THR A 40 -0.36 15.34 5.56
CA THR A 40 1.09 15.31 5.77
C THR A 40 1.85 16.02 4.64
N LEU A 41 2.94 16.67 5.02
CA LEU A 41 3.99 17.16 4.14
C LEU A 41 5.21 16.26 4.33
N SER A 42 5.60 15.54 3.27
CA SER A 42 6.81 14.72 3.22
C SER A 42 7.87 15.45 2.40
N LEU A 43 9.10 15.51 2.89
CA LEU A 43 10.21 16.11 2.18
C LEU A 43 11.53 15.44 2.55
N GLU A 44 12.52 15.57 1.67
CA GLU A 44 13.87 15.09 1.89
C GLU A 44 14.84 16.27 1.93
N PHE A 45 15.82 16.19 2.82
CA PHE A 45 16.92 17.18 2.92
C PHE A 45 18.21 16.51 3.37
N ASP A 46 19.34 17.15 3.05
CA ASP A 46 20.66 16.70 3.50
C ASP A 46 20.94 17.24 4.91
N GLU A 47 21.04 16.34 5.88
CA GLU A 47 21.26 16.66 7.29
C GLU A 47 22.62 17.32 7.56
N ASN A 48 23.63 17.06 6.68
CA ASN A 48 24.92 17.69 6.75
C ASN A 48 24.90 19.16 6.26
N ALA A 49 23.94 19.49 5.39
CA ALA A 49 23.76 20.83 4.84
C ALA A 49 22.75 21.68 5.65
N LEU A 50 21.76 21.03 6.27
CA LEU A 50 20.71 21.67 7.07
C LEU A 50 20.37 20.79 8.28
N PRO A 51 20.73 21.21 9.52
CA PRO A 51 20.36 20.48 10.74
C PRO A 51 18.85 20.33 10.87
N SER A 52 18.39 19.19 11.44
CA SER A 52 16.96 18.83 11.56
C SER A 52 16.13 19.94 12.23
N VAL A 53 16.67 20.61 13.25
CA VAL A 53 15.99 21.72 13.96
C VAL A 53 15.77 22.95 13.07
N GLU A 54 16.80 23.32 12.28
CA GLU A 54 16.66 24.43 11.33
C GLU A 54 15.72 24.09 10.17
N ALA A 55 15.67 22.81 9.76
CA ALA A 55 14.70 22.32 8.77
C ALA A 55 13.27 22.46 9.30
N ASP A 56 13.02 22.12 10.57
CA ASP A 56 11.71 22.25 11.21
C ASP A 56 11.26 23.72 11.28
N GLU A 57 12.15 24.63 11.65
CA GLU A 57 11.85 26.08 11.70
C GLU A 57 11.55 26.63 10.29
N LYS A 58 12.34 26.27 9.28
CA LYS A 58 12.10 26.70 7.91
C LYS A 58 10.77 26.16 7.37
N VAL A 59 10.47 24.89 7.61
CA VAL A 59 9.19 24.28 7.21
C VAL A 59 8.04 24.99 7.90
N ALA A 60 8.13 25.23 9.23
CA ALA A 60 7.11 25.94 9.98
C ALA A 60 6.84 27.34 9.40
N GLN A 61 7.90 28.12 9.11
CA GLN A 61 7.77 29.44 8.51
C GLN A 61 7.12 29.43 7.12
N ILE A 62 7.46 28.45 6.27
CA ILE A 62 6.86 28.31 4.92
C ILE A 62 5.41 27.92 5.03
N VAL A 63 5.08 26.98 5.92
CA VAL A 63 3.71 26.49 6.15
C VAL A 63 2.85 27.62 6.67
N GLU A 64 3.32 28.39 7.66
CA GLU A 64 2.59 29.54 8.22
C GLU A 64 2.38 30.65 7.17
N LYS A 65 3.41 30.98 6.37
CA LYS A 65 3.27 31.93 5.24
C LYS A 65 2.24 31.48 4.21
N THR A 66 2.04 30.18 4.07
CA THR A 66 1.00 29.63 3.19
C THR A 66 -0.38 29.56 3.83
N GLY A 67 -0.48 29.91 5.13
CA GLY A 67 -1.75 29.99 5.88
C GLY A 67 -2.20 28.64 6.45
N PHE A 68 -1.25 27.73 6.70
CA PHE A 68 -1.47 26.44 7.36
C PHE A 68 -0.65 26.38 8.66
N GLU A 69 -0.91 25.36 9.48
CA GLU A 69 -0.24 25.16 10.75
C GLU A 69 0.47 23.81 10.74
N VAL A 70 1.75 23.79 11.17
CA VAL A 70 2.52 22.55 11.37
C VAL A 70 2.32 22.07 12.80
N VAL A 71 1.99 20.79 12.96
CA VAL A 71 2.06 20.10 14.24
C VAL A 71 3.46 19.51 14.34
N LEU A 72 4.34 20.18 15.08
CA LEU A 72 5.66 19.65 15.42
C LEU A 72 5.49 18.75 16.64
N ASP A 73 5.81 17.47 16.51
CA ASP A 73 5.94 16.59 17.66
C ASP A 73 7.10 17.12 18.51
N LYS A 74 6.80 17.58 19.73
CA LYS A 74 7.85 17.91 20.69
C LYS A 74 8.59 16.61 21.01
N PRO A 75 9.96 16.63 21.07
CA PRO A 75 10.69 15.49 21.58
C PRO A 75 10.17 15.17 22.98
N GLU A 76 9.72 13.96 23.21
CA GLU A 76 9.40 13.47 24.55
C GLU A 76 10.68 13.55 25.39
N GLU A 77 10.73 14.44 26.36
CA GLU A 77 11.67 14.36 27.44
C GLU A 77 11.45 13.01 28.15
N PRO A 78 12.53 12.26 28.50
CA PRO A 78 12.39 11.02 29.22
C PRO A 78 11.70 11.30 30.56
N ALA A 79 10.48 10.79 30.71
CA ALA A 79 9.68 10.91 31.91
C ALA A 79 10.43 10.31 33.11
N ALA A 80 10.74 11.17 34.09
CA ALA A 80 11.16 10.74 35.42
C ALA A 80 10.03 9.91 36.07
N PRO A 81 10.35 8.91 36.89
CA PRO A 81 9.35 8.02 37.47
C PRO A 81 8.45 8.80 38.44
N ALA A 82 7.21 9.00 38.05
CA ALA A 82 6.18 9.58 38.90
C ALA A 82 5.58 8.51 39.81
N ALA A 83 5.54 8.84 41.07
CA ALA A 83 4.98 8.07 42.16
C ALA A 83 3.47 7.80 41.94
N SER A 84 3.08 6.62 42.39
CA SER A 84 1.72 6.11 42.44
C SER A 84 0.70 7.09 43.05
N GLU A 85 -0.26 7.54 42.24
CA GLU A 85 -1.57 7.96 42.74
C GLU A 85 -2.67 7.10 42.09
N ASN A 86 -3.42 6.44 42.96
CA ASN A 86 -4.58 5.65 42.63
C ASN A 86 -5.67 6.52 42.00
N VAL A 87 -6.02 6.23 40.74
CA VAL A 87 -7.29 6.65 40.14
C VAL A 87 -8.05 5.38 39.79
N GLU A 88 -9.11 5.11 40.54
CA GLU A 88 -10.12 4.10 40.23
C GLU A 88 -10.70 4.35 38.84
N SER A 89 -10.48 3.43 37.94
CA SER A 89 -11.14 3.40 36.63
C SER A 89 -12.34 2.47 36.69
N GLU A 90 -13.53 3.02 36.57
CA GLU A 90 -14.74 2.25 36.29
C GLU A 90 -14.63 1.44 34.99
N PRO A 91 -15.14 0.22 34.93
CA PRO A 91 -15.06 -0.62 33.73
C PRO A 91 -16.00 -0.13 32.64
N ALA A 92 -15.47 0.17 31.48
CA ALA A 92 -16.26 0.45 30.29
C ALA A 92 -16.93 -0.85 29.78
N ASP A 93 -18.22 -0.90 29.94
CA ASP A 93 -19.14 -1.94 29.48
C ASP A 93 -19.07 -2.10 27.95
N VAL A 94 -18.70 -3.29 27.48
CA VAL A 94 -18.73 -3.69 26.07
C VAL A 94 -20.04 -4.40 25.82
N SER A 95 -21.09 -3.65 25.59
CA SER A 95 -22.29 -4.12 24.87
C SER A 95 -23.19 -2.94 24.54
N ASP A 96 -23.15 -2.43 23.32
CA ASP A 96 -24.36 -2.12 22.58
C ASP A 96 -24.08 -1.64 21.16
N ASN A 97 -24.45 -2.44 20.18
CA ASN A 97 -24.30 -2.15 18.75
C ASN A 97 -25.48 -1.32 18.20
N SER A 98 -26.15 -0.56 19.07
CA SER A 98 -27.29 0.32 18.75
C SER A 98 -27.08 1.79 19.11
N THR A 99 -25.83 2.27 19.15
CA THR A 99 -25.59 3.70 19.26
C THR A 99 -26.06 4.38 17.98
N SER A 100 -27.20 5.10 18.12
CA SER A 100 -27.90 5.77 17.04
C SER A 100 -26.95 6.66 16.22
N LEU A 101 -27.25 6.78 14.93
CA LEU A 101 -26.59 7.71 13.99
C LEU A 101 -26.41 9.13 14.61
N PHE A 102 -27.29 9.52 15.51
CA PHE A 102 -27.28 10.77 16.26
C PHE A 102 -26.12 10.91 17.25
N GLN A 103 -25.72 9.87 17.99
CA GLN A 103 -24.59 9.95 18.93
C GLN A 103 -23.23 10.01 18.20
N LYS A 104 -23.10 9.33 17.06
CA LYS A 104 -21.91 9.41 16.19
C LYS A 104 -21.82 10.75 15.43
N LEU A 105 -22.95 11.41 15.16
CA LEU A 105 -23.01 12.75 14.58
C LEU A 105 -22.71 13.86 15.60
N SER A 106 -22.95 13.63 16.89
CA SER A 106 -22.62 14.60 17.93
C SER A 106 -21.11 14.82 18.13
N ALA A 107 -20.27 13.86 17.76
CA ALA A 107 -18.81 14.02 17.73
C ALA A 107 -18.30 14.95 16.62
N ALA A 108 -19.14 15.30 15.63
CA ALA A 108 -18.81 16.22 14.53
C ALA A 108 -19.27 17.65 14.79
N GLY A 109 -19.06 18.14 15.99
CA GLY A 109 -19.19 19.55 16.35
C GLY A 109 -20.63 20.08 16.40
N TRP A 110 -21.03 20.57 17.55
CA TRP A 110 -22.31 21.29 17.81
C TRP A 110 -22.63 22.34 16.75
N GLY A 111 -21.59 22.95 16.13
CA GLY A 111 -21.74 24.00 15.13
C GLY A 111 -22.57 23.60 13.91
N LEU A 112 -22.42 22.36 13.40
CA LEU A 112 -23.19 21.89 12.26
C LEU A 112 -24.68 21.73 12.60
N TRP A 113 -25.00 21.19 13.79
CA TRP A 113 -26.39 21.03 14.24
C TRP A 113 -27.07 22.37 14.50
N ILE A 114 -26.34 23.34 15.09
CA ILE A 114 -26.80 24.71 15.28
C ILE A 114 -27.09 25.36 13.94
N SER A 115 -26.17 25.23 12.96
CA SER A 115 -26.37 25.77 11.61
C SER A 115 -27.59 25.16 10.93
N ILE A 116 -27.84 23.83 11.08
CA ILE A 116 -29.03 23.17 10.54
C ILE A 116 -30.31 23.69 11.21
N ALA A 117 -30.32 23.84 12.52
CA ALA A 117 -31.49 24.35 13.25
C ALA A 117 -31.84 25.77 12.82
N PHE A 118 -30.84 26.66 12.72
CA PHE A 118 -31.06 28.04 12.24
C PHE A 118 -31.48 28.07 10.76
N LEU A 119 -30.94 27.18 9.92
CA LEU A 119 -31.35 27.05 8.53
C LEU A 119 -32.83 26.64 8.41
N VAL A 120 -33.30 25.67 9.19
CA VAL A 120 -34.70 25.25 9.18
C VAL A 120 -35.62 26.39 9.59
N ALA A 121 -35.24 27.15 10.63
CA ALA A 121 -35.99 28.36 11.06
C ALA A 121 -36.01 29.42 9.95
N LEU A 122 -34.87 29.67 9.29
CA LEU A 122 -34.73 30.60 8.17
C LEU A 122 -35.61 30.20 6.97
N MET A 123 -35.57 28.90 6.61
CA MET A 123 -36.43 28.36 5.55
C MET A 123 -37.92 28.47 5.85
N TYR A 124 -38.30 28.32 7.10
CA TYR A 124 -39.69 28.54 7.53
C TYR A 124 -40.11 30.00 7.32
N VAL A 125 -39.27 30.98 7.66
CA VAL A 125 -39.54 32.40 7.44
C VAL A 125 -39.60 32.77 5.96
N ALA A 126 -38.61 32.29 5.16
CA ALA A 126 -38.47 32.65 3.76
C ALA A 126 -39.53 31.98 2.84
N MET A 127 -39.83 30.70 3.09
CA MET A 127 -40.64 29.87 2.19
C MET A 127 -41.98 29.40 2.81
N GLY A 128 -42.19 29.60 4.11
CA GLY A 128 -43.36 29.07 4.84
C GLY A 128 -44.70 29.48 4.21
N THR A 129 -44.83 30.70 3.76
CA THR A 129 -46.03 31.19 3.08
C THR A 129 -46.24 30.54 1.72
N MET A 130 -45.20 30.24 0.97
CA MET A 130 -45.26 29.58 -0.33
C MET A 130 -45.72 28.13 -0.24
N ILE A 131 -45.40 27.46 0.88
CA ILE A 131 -45.72 26.03 1.14
C ILE A 131 -47.07 25.92 1.87
N GLY A 132 -47.72 27.05 2.20
CA GLY A 132 -49.01 27.07 2.89
C GLY A 132 -48.94 26.82 4.41
N LEU A 133 -47.76 27.01 4.99
CA LEU A 133 -47.59 26.92 6.44
C LEU A 133 -48.10 28.20 7.12
N PRO A 134 -48.73 28.07 8.34
CA PRO A 134 -49.20 29.23 9.08
C PRO A 134 -48.02 30.08 9.52
N THR A 135 -47.88 31.31 8.97
CA THR A 135 -46.86 32.28 9.35
C THR A 135 -47.48 33.35 10.27
N PRO A 136 -46.76 33.75 11.32
CA PRO A 136 -47.18 34.84 12.22
C PRO A 136 -47.45 36.12 11.43
N ALA A 137 -48.51 36.87 11.81
CA ALA A 137 -48.93 38.07 11.11
C ALA A 137 -47.86 39.13 10.97
N PHE A 138 -46.91 39.26 11.90
CA PHE A 138 -45.81 40.21 11.82
C PHE A 138 -44.77 39.87 10.73
N LEU A 139 -44.66 38.62 10.29
CA LEU A 139 -43.79 38.21 9.17
C LEU A 139 -44.40 38.50 7.80
N GLN A 140 -45.64 38.97 7.73
CA GLN A 140 -46.25 39.40 6.46
C GLN A 140 -45.67 40.76 6.00
N ASP A 141 -45.12 41.57 6.92
CA ASP A 141 -44.33 42.74 6.55
C ASP A 141 -42.94 42.27 6.07
N LEU A 142 -42.68 42.46 4.79
CA LEU A 142 -41.41 42.01 4.15
C LEU A 142 -40.17 42.70 4.75
N ARG A 143 -40.29 43.81 5.44
CA ARG A 143 -39.21 44.49 6.13
C ARG A 143 -38.85 43.76 7.42
N ILE A 144 -39.87 43.35 8.16
CA ILE A 144 -39.67 42.56 9.40
C ILE A 144 -39.18 41.17 9.04
N ALA A 145 -39.74 40.54 8.00
CA ALA A 145 -39.28 39.24 7.51
C ALA A 145 -37.78 39.29 7.12
N GLY A 146 -37.36 40.33 6.35
CA GLY A 146 -35.93 40.47 5.98
C GLY A 146 -34.98 40.69 7.16
N ILE A 147 -35.42 41.42 8.20
CA ILE A 147 -34.62 41.60 9.42
C ILE A 147 -34.50 40.25 10.18
N VAL A 148 -35.60 39.48 10.28
CA VAL A 148 -35.61 38.19 10.95
C VAL A 148 -34.74 37.19 10.18
N GLU A 149 -34.82 37.18 8.85
CA GLU A 149 -33.95 36.32 8.00
C GLU A 149 -32.48 36.70 8.20
N LEU A 150 -32.12 37.97 8.22
CA LEU A 150 -30.74 38.40 8.48
C LEU A 150 -30.25 37.91 9.86
N VAL A 151 -31.06 38.11 10.92
CA VAL A 151 -30.73 37.69 12.29
C VAL A 151 -30.53 36.20 12.38
N LEU A 152 -31.37 35.39 11.68
CA LEU A 152 -31.24 33.95 11.64
C LEU A 152 -30.03 33.49 10.79
N ALA A 153 -29.60 34.25 9.79
CA ALA A 153 -28.44 33.96 8.97
C ALA A 153 -27.11 34.22 9.70
N ILE A 154 -27.05 35.22 10.59
CA ILE A 154 -25.81 35.63 11.30
C ILE A 154 -25.13 34.46 12.04
N PRO A 155 -25.81 33.62 12.85
CA PRO A 155 -25.17 32.50 13.52
C PRO A 155 -24.54 31.49 12.51
N ILE A 156 -25.22 31.23 11.37
CA ILE A 156 -24.73 30.36 10.32
C ILE A 156 -23.46 30.96 9.72
N LEU A 157 -23.41 32.24 9.45
CA LEU A 157 -22.23 32.93 8.93
C LEU A 157 -21.04 32.91 9.90
N ILE A 158 -21.29 33.13 11.20
CA ILE A 158 -20.24 33.08 12.22
C ILE A 158 -19.63 31.68 12.35
N ILE A 159 -20.47 30.64 12.39
CA ILE A 159 -20.02 29.26 12.50
C ILE A 159 -19.21 28.87 11.24
N ASN A 160 -19.63 29.30 10.08
CA ASN A 160 -19.01 28.96 8.81
C ASN A 160 -18.03 30.04 8.29
N ARG A 161 -17.54 30.94 9.16
CA ARG A 161 -16.65 32.06 8.79
C ARG A 161 -15.36 31.64 8.08
N GLU A 162 -14.91 30.41 8.30
CA GLU A 162 -13.70 29.87 7.67
C GLU A 162 -13.77 29.90 6.14
N PHE A 163 -14.96 29.67 5.54
CA PHE A 163 -15.14 29.76 4.10
C PHE A 163 -14.81 31.16 3.58
N PHE A 164 -15.21 32.19 4.30
CA PHE A 164 -14.95 33.58 3.91
C PHE A 164 -13.49 33.97 4.13
N VAL A 165 -12.91 33.61 5.27
CA VAL A 165 -11.53 33.96 5.61
C VAL A 165 -10.56 33.28 4.65
N GLN A 166 -10.70 31.97 4.47
CA GLN A 166 -9.81 31.20 3.59
C GLN A 166 -10.10 31.48 2.10
N GLY A 167 -11.35 31.62 1.72
CA GLY A 167 -11.76 31.91 0.36
C GLY A 167 -11.26 33.28 -0.14
N LEU A 168 -11.47 34.35 0.63
CA LEU A 168 -10.99 35.68 0.27
C LEU A 168 -9.46 35.77 0.30
N ALA A 169 -8.81 35.13 1.29
CA ALA A 169 -7.37 35.06 1.34
C ALA A 169 -6.78 34.34 0.11
N SER A 170 -7.43 33.27 -0.39
CA SER A 170 -6.99 32.54 -1.58
C SER A 170 -7.14 33.39 -2.86
N LEU A 171 -8.19 34.19 -2.96
CA LEU A 171 -8.38 35.15 -4.06
C LEU A 171 -7.30 36.23 -4.06
N TRP A 172 -7.03 36.83 -2.91
CA TRP A 172 -5.99 37.87 -2.78
C TRP A 172 -4.59 37.39 -3.14
N ARG A 173 -4.33 36.11 -2.87
CA ARG A 173 -3.06 35.45 -3.19
C ARG A 173 -2.99 34.92 -4.64
N GLY A 174 -4.00 35.19 -5.48
CA GLY A 174 -4.02 34.77 -6.89
C GLY A 174 -4.13 33.26 -7.12
N SER A 175 -4.55 32.49 -6.10
CA SER A 175 -4.77 31.05 -6.18
C SER A 175 -6.14 30.66 -5.65
N PRO A 176 -7.23 31.04 -6.37
CA PRO A 176 -8.59 30.78 -5.93
C PRO A 176 -8.85 29.27 -5.77
N ASN A 177 -9.49 28.92 -4.68
CA ASN A 177 -9.84 27.55 -4.31
C ASN A 177 -11.37 27.40 -4.21
N MET A 178 -11.84 26.22 -3.77
CA MET A 178 -13.25 25.95 -3.53
C MET A 178 -13.89 26.97 -2.56
N ASP A 179 -13.19 27.34 -1.49
CA ASP A 179 -13.69 28.27 -0.49
C ASP A 179 -13.92 29.65 -1.10
N ALA A 180 -13.12 30.03 -2.10
CA ALA A 180 -13.31 31.27 -2.84
C ALA A 180 -14.65 31.28 -3.62
N LEU A 181 -15.03 30.17 -4.26
CA LEU A 181 -16.29 30.06 -5.00
C LEU A 181 -17.49 30.16 -4.05
N VAL A 182 -17.40 29.46 -2.91
CA VAL A 182 -18.43 29.48 -1.87
C VAL A 182 -18.56 30.88 -1.25
N ALA A 183 -17.42 31.49 -0.88
CA ALA A 183 -17.38 32.84 -0.29
C ALA A 183 -17.95 33.89 -1.24
N LEU A 184 -17.62 33.83 -2.52
CA LEU A 184 -18.15 34.75 -3.51
C LEU A 184 -19.64 34.54 -3.75
N GLY A 185 -20.09 33.28 -3.91
CA GLY A 185 -21.51 32.98 -4.14
C GLY A 185 -22.40 33.35 -2.96
N SER A 186 -22.05 32.88 -1.75
CA SER A 186 -22.83 33.23 -0.55
C SER A 186 -22.68 34.70 -0.16
N GLY A 187 -21.48 35.27 -0.28
CA GLY A 187 -21.22 36.68 -0.01
C GLY A 187 -22.01 37.62 -0.93
N ALA A 188 -22.03 37.34 -2.23
CA ALA A 188 -22.81 38.12 -3.18
C ALA A 188 -24.33 38.06 -2.90
N SER A 189 -24.84 36.88 -2.52
CA SER A 189 -26.24 36.69 -2.11
C SER A 189 -26.59 37.51 -0.84
N ILE A 190 -25.70 37.48 0.15
CA ILE A 190 -25.88 38.28 1.40
C ILE A 190 -25.85 39.78 1.10
N LEU A 191 -24.82 40.25 0.38
CA LEU A 191 -24.68 41.69 0.07
C LEU A 191 -25.87 42.20 -0.71
N TYR A 192 -26.38 41.44 -1.71
CA TYR A 192 -27.58 41.79 -2.43
C TYR A 192 -28.81 41.85 -1.50
N SER A 193 -29.01 40.85 -0.65
CA SER A 193 -30.16 40.81 0.28
C SER A 193 -30.13 41.98 1.29
N VAL A 194 -28.95 42.34 1.80
CA VAL A 194 -28.77 43.52 2.64
C VAL A 194 -29.11 44.82 1.88
N PHE A 195 -28.67 44.91 0.62
CA PHE A 195 -29.01 46.05 -0.25
C PHE A 195 -30.54 46.15 -0.46
N VAL A 196 -31.23 45.05 -0.78
CA VAL A 196 -32.69 45.01 -0.91
C VAL A 196 -33.37 45.39 0.40
N LEU A 197 -32.89 44.88 1.54
CA LEU A 197 -33.42 45.19 2.84
C LEU A 197 -33.31 46.68 3.17
N ILE A 198 -32.15 47.31 2.97
CA ILE A 198 -31.92 48.74 3.18
C ILE A 198 -32.85 49.57 2.29
N ASN A 199 -32.93 49.22 0.97
CA ASN A 199 -33.84 49.91 0.07
C ASN A 199 -35.31 49.80 0.48
N ARG A 200 -35.74 48.64 0.97
CA ARG A 200 -37.12 48.39 1.37
C ARG A 200 -37.45 49.08 2.70
N ILE A 201 -36.47 49.27 3.60
CA ILE A 201 -36.62 50.09 4.82
C ILE A 201 -36.78 51.57 4.42
N ALA A 202 -35.96 52.05 3.48
CA ALA A 202 -36.03 53.42 2.98
C ALA A 202 -37.26 53.69 2.10
N ASN A 203 -37.71 52.76 1.29
CA ASN A 203 -38.86 52.85 0.41
C ASN A 203 -39.70 51.55 0.48
N PRO A 204 -40.83 51.56 1.22
CA PRO A 204 -41.67 50.34 1.39
C PRO A 204 -42.23 49.73 0.11
N ALA A 205 -42.30 50.50 -0.97
CA ALA A 205 -42.75 50.04 -2.28
C ALA A 205 -41.62 49.38 -3.13
N ALA A 206 -40.40 49.34 -2.64
CA ALA A 206 -39.28 48.75 -3.36
C ALA A 206 -39.50 47.23 -3.55
N SER A 207 -39.34 46.77 -4.80
CA SER A 207 -39.39 45.34 -5.15
C SER A 207 -38.04 44.68 -5.01
N GLY A 208 -38.04 43.38 -4.78
CA GLY A 208 -36.82 42.53 -4.72
C GLY A 208 -37.05 41.32 -3.81
N HIS A 209 -36.38 40.24 -4.05
CA HIS A 209 -36.40 39.04 -3.18
C HIS A 209 -35.12 38.98 -2.33
N TYR A 210 -35.22 38.44 -1.12
CA TYR A 210 -34.08 38.16 -0.27
C TYR A 210 -33.47 36.80 -0.72
N TYR A 211 -32.18 36.64 -0.48
CA TYR A 211 -31.40 35.43 -0.74
C TYR A 211 -30.58 35.00 0.49
N PHE A 212 -31.00 35.42 1.71
CA PHE A 212 -30.35 35.01 2.96
C PHE A 212 -30.47 33.50 3.13
N GLU A 213 -31.61 32.89 2.78
CA GLU A 213 -31.86 31.47 2.81
C GLU A 213 -30.96 30.72 1.82
N SER A 214 -30.76 31.26 0.61
CA SER A 214 -29.90 30.67 -0.40
C SER A 214 -28.43 30.67 0.03
N ALA A 215 -27.95 31.81 0.59
CA ALA A 215 -26.58 31.88 1.11
C ALA A 215 -26.34 30.91 2.29
N ALA A 216 -27.28 30.87 3.23
CA ALA A 216 -27.25 29.98 4.38
C ALA A 216 -27.28 28.50 3.97
N MET A 217 -28.16 28.14 3.01
CA MET A 217 -28.29 26.80 2.46
C MET A 217 -26.98 26.33 1.80
N ILE A 218 -26.35 27.17 0.97
CA ILE A 218 -25.05 26.89 0.36
C ILE A 218 -24.03 26.50 1.44
N LEU A 219 -23.88 27.34 2.49
CA LEU A 219 -22.91 27.11 3.56
C LEU A 219 -23.19 25.82 4.32
N VAL A 220 -24.45 25.58 4.72
CA VAL A 220 -24.83 24.41 5.52
C VAL A 220 -24.73 23.13 4.71
N VAL A 221 -25.21 23.09 3.46
CA VAL A 221 -25.15 21.90 2.60
C VAL A 221 -23.70 21.52 2.31
N ILE A 222 -22.82 22.51 2.06
CA ILE A 222 -21.40 22.26 1.85
C ILE A 222 -20.75 21.75 3.16
N SER A 223 -21.12 22.29 4.31
CA SER A 223 -20.62 21.84 5.62
C SER A 223 -21.07 20.40 5.93
N ILE A 224 -22.30 20.02 5.59
CA ILE A 224 -22.78 18.64 5.67
C ILE A 224 -21.95 17.75 4.73
N GLY A 225 -21.73 18.20 3.48
CA GLY A 225 -20.90 17.49 2.51
C GLY A 225 -19.49 17.21 3.05
N ARG A 226 -18.82 18.22 3.63
CA ARG A 226 -17.49 18.09 4.28
C ARG A 226 -17.49 17.10 5.47
N ALA A 227 -18.52 17.15 6.31
CA ALA A 227 -18.65 16.23 7.44
C ALA A 227 -18.81 14.78 6.98
N LEU A 228 -19.62 14.55 5.96
CA LEU A 228 -19.80 13.22 5.34
C LEU A 228 -18.52 12.74 4.67
N GLU A 229 -17.83 13.64 3.96
CA GLU A 229 -16.53 13.37 3.35
C GLU A 229 -15.48 12.97 4.40
N GLY A 230 -15.39 13.68 5.53
CA GLY A 230 -14.48 13.36 6.63
C GLY A 230 -14.71 11.96 7.19
N LYS A 231 -15.99 11.60 7.44
CA LYS A 231 -16.36 10.24 7.89
C LYS A 231 -16.04 9.17 6.85
N ALA A 232 -16.24 9.48 5.58
CA ALA A 232 -15.94 8.56 4.50
C ALA A 232 -14.42 8.34 4.36
N LYS A 233 -13.60 9.39 4.52
CA LYS A 233 -12.12 9.28 4.58
C LYS A 233 -11.67 8.36 5.72
N GLN A 234 -12.22 8.50 6.92
CA GLN A 234 -11.90 7.63 8.05
C GLN A 234 -12.15 6.15 7.74
N ARG A 235 -13.23 5.83 7.01
CA ARG A 235 -13.50 4.45 6.58
C ARG A 235 -12.46 3.91 5.60
N THR A 236 -11.82 4.74 4.80
CA THR A 236 -10.80 4.28 3.85
C THR A 236 -9.47 3.95 4.52
N THR A 237 -9.15 4.54 5.66
CA THR A 237 -7.94 4.25 6.46
C THR A 237 -8.08 3.03 7.38
N SER A 238 -9.29 2.49 7.52
CA SER A 238 -9.56 1.37 8.44
C SER A 238 -8.75 0.09 8.16
N ALA A 239 -8.25 -0.11 6.94
CA ALA A 239 -7.41 -1.26 6.61
C ALA A 239 -6.02 -1.16 7.27
N ILE A 240 -5.45 0.06 7.33
CA ILE A 240 -4.17 0.33 8.01
C ILE A 240 -4.34 0.19 9.52
N GLU A 241 -5.44 0.76 10.08
CA GLU A 241 -5.74 0.60 11.50
C GLU A 241 -5.94 -0.87 11.89
N ALA A 242 -6.50 -1.70 10.99
CA ALA A 242 -6.67 -3.12 11.24
C ALA A 242 -5.31 -3.84 11.35
N LEU A 243 -4.33 -3.49 10.53
CA LEU A 243 -2.97 -4.05 10.63
C LEU A 243 -2.30 -3.69 11.96
N LEU A 244 -2.44 -2.44 12.40
CA LEU A 244 -1.87 -2.00 13.69
C LEU A 244 -2.54 -2.67 14.90
N LYS A 245 -3.81 -3.07 14.79
CA LYS A 245 -4.55 -3.78 15.84
C LYS A 245 -4.23 -5.27 15.97
N LEU A 246 -3.44 -5.84 15.04
CA LEU A 246 -3.04 -7.26 15.11
C LEU A 246 -2.08 -7.52 16.29
N THR A 247 -1.27 -6.53 16.65
CA THR A 247 -0.33 -6.63 17.78
C THR A 247 -1.11 -6.45 19.09
N PRO A 248 -0.98 -7.38 20.05
CA PRO A 248 -1.62 -7.25 21.38
C PRO A 248 -0.99 -6.10 22.15
N ARG A 249 -1.71 -5.56 23.13
CA ARG A 249 -1.22 -4.44 23.95
C ARG A 249 -0.29 -4.88 25.10
N GLN A 250 -0.34 -6.15 25.47
CA GLN A 250 0.44 -6.73 26.55
C GLN A 250 1.28 -7.90 26.03
N ALA A 251 2.44 -8.12 26.63
CA ALA A 251 3.33 -9.23 26.37
C ALA A 251 3.69 -9.92 27.68
N HIS A 252 3.79 -11.25 27.67
CA HIS A 252 4.24 -12.06 28.77
C HIS A 252 5.76 -12.21 28.70
N VAL A 253 6.51 -11.42 29.48
CA VAL A 253 7.98 -11.42 29.46
C VAL A 253 8.52 -12.30 30.58
N LEU A 254 9.51 -13.12 30.24
CA LEU A 254 10.22 -13.98 31.22
C LEU A 254 11.33 -13.17 31.89
N ILE A 255 11.11 -12.74 33.15
CA ILE A 255 12.07 -11.96 33.94
C ILE A 255 12.47 -12.82 35.16
N ASN A 256 13.78 -13.15 35.29
CA ASN A 256 14.30 -13.96 36.37
C ASN A 256 13.57 -15.31 36.59
N GLY A 257 13.05 -15.92 35.53
CA GLY A 257 12.32 -17.19 35.59
C GLY A 257 10.84 -17.08 35.99
N GLN A 258 10.31 -15.87 36.12
CA GLN A 258 8.87 -15.59 36.32
C GLN A 258 8.30 -14.88 35.12
N ILE A 259 7.04 -15.17 34.78
CA ILE A 259 6.32 -14.51 33.68
C ILE A 259 5.64 -13.28 34.26
N GLU A 260 6.00 -12.11 33.72
CA GLU A 260 5.38 -10.82 34.04
C GLU A 260 4.65 -10.24 32.84
N ASP A 261 3.47 -9.70 33.09
CA ASP A 261 2.66 -9.02 32.06
C ASP A 261 3.09 -7.56 31.95
N VAL A 262 3.67 -7.19 30.81
CA VAL A 262 4.15 -5.84 30.55
C VAL A 262 3.50 -5.26 29.29
N PRO A 263 3.34 -3.94 29.19
CA PRO A 263 2.96 -3.30 27.91
C PRO A 263 3.98 -3.66 26.82
N VAL A 264 3.51 -3.99 25.61
CA VAL A 264 4.39 -4.35 24.47
C VAL A 264 5.43 -3.27 24.18
N GLU A 265 5.06 -2.01 24.39
CA GLU A 265 5.92 -0.84 24.18
C GLU A 265 7.15 -0.80 25.13
N SER A 266 7.07 -1.50 26.27
CA SER A 266 8.17 -1.59 27.25
C SER A 266 9.09 -2.80 27.03
N VAL A 267 8.76 -3.70 26.11
CA VAL A 267 9.58 -4.87 25.78
C VAL A 267 10.85 -4.42 25.06
N GLN A 268 12.00 -4.89 25.56
CA GLN A 268 13.30 -4.57 24.96
C GLN A 268 13.76 -5.65 24.00
N THR A 269 14.59 -5.27 23.02
CA THR A 269 15.27 -6.22 22.13
C THR A 269 16.14 -7.18 22.95
N GLY A 270 16.06 -8.49 22.66
CA GLY A 270 16.74 -9.54 23.39
C GLY A 270 15.94 -10.12 24.57
N ALA A 271 14.84 -9.50 24.99
CA ALA A 271 13.94 -10.07 26.01
C ALA A 271 13.30 -11.37 25.50
N VAL A 272 12.99 -12.28 26.43
CA VAL A 272 12.29 -13.53 26.10
C VAL A 272 10.80 -13.36 26.40
N VAL A 273 9.98 -13.54 25.39
CA VAL A 273 8.51 -13.45 25.47
C VAL A 273 7.92 -14.85 25.38
N VAL A 274 6.97 -15.16 26.27
CA VAL A 274 6.23 -16.42 26.29
C VAL A 274 4.88 -16.22 25.63
N VAL A 275 4.55 -17.05 24.63
CA VAL A 275 3.26 -16.97 23.89
C VAL A 275 2.55 -18.29 24.01
N LYS A 276 1.33 -18.27 24.56
CA LYS A 276 0.50 -19.45 24.77
C LYS A 276 -0.35 -19.76 23.54
N PRO A 277 -0.89 -20.99 23.43
CA PRO A 277 -1.84 -21.34 22.36
C PRO A 277 -3.04 -20.38 22.32
N GLY A 278 -3.41 -19.92 21.13
CA GLY A 278 -4.50 -18.98 20.87
C GLY A 278 -4.12 -17.52 21.07
N GLU A 279 -2.92 -17.19 21.52
CA GLU A 279 -2.47 -15.81 21.69
C GLU A 279 -1.81 -15.26 20.43
N SER A 280 -1.97 -13.96 20.23
CA SER A 280 -1.23 -13.23 19.19
C SER A 280 0.19 -12.94 19.64
N ILE A 281 1.16 -13.16 18.77
CA ILE A 281 2.58 -12.90 19.02
C ILE A 281 2.81 -11.38 19.11
N PRO A 282 3.37 -10.86 20.23
CA PRO A 282 3.46 -9.41 20.45
C PRO A 282 4.68 -8.73 19.79
N VAL A 283 5.71 -9.50 19.44
CA VAL A 283 7.01 -9.00 18.94
C VAL A 283 7.50 -9.79 17.75
N ASP A 284 8.37 -9.21 16.90
CA ASP A 284 9.13 -10.00 15.94
C ASP A 284 10.31 -10.65 16.68
N GLY A 285 10.54 -11.93 16.44
CA GLY A 285 11.61 -12.64 17.13
C GLY A 285 11.93 -13.99 16.56
N VAL A 286 12.84 -14.69 17.24
CA VAL A 286 13.27 -16.06 16.92
C VAL A 286 12.81 -16.99 18.03
N ILE A 287 12.24 -18.12 17.69
CA ILE A 287 11.81 -19.14 18.64
C ILE A 287 13.06 -19.74 19.31
N LEU A 288 13.16 -19.64 20.63
CA LEU A 288 14.19 -20.30 21.42
C LEU A 288 13.79 -21.71 21.83
N ARG A 289 12.51 -21.87 22.23
CA ARG A 289 11.94 -23.13 22.69
C ARG A 289 10.48 -23.26 22.29
N GLY A 290 10.05 -24.51 22.12
CA GLY A 290 8.68 -24.85 21.72
C GLY A 290 8.58 -25.02 20.21
N GLU A 291 7.54 -25.72 19.78
CA GLU A 291 7.13 -25.85 18.37
C GLU A 291 5.63 -25.66 18.29
N SER A 292 5.15 -25.01 17.24
CA SER A 292 3.74 -24.71 17.06
C SER A 292 3.41 -24.38 15.60
N ASP A 293 2.14 -24.56 15.27
CA ASP A 293 1.56 -24.03 14.06
C ASP A 293 1.22 -22.55 14.24
N ILE A 294 1.74 -21.69 13.36
CA ILE A 294 1.54 -20.26 13.39
C ILE A 294 0.60 -19.84 12.26
N ASP A 295 -0.50 -19.21 12.62
CA ASP A 295 -1.40 -18.58 11.66
C ASP A 295 -0.91 -17.17 11.34
N ALA A 296 -0.37 -17.00 10.14
CA ALA A 296 0.09 -15.73 9.62
C ALA A 296 -0.91 -15.08 8.64
N SER A 297 -2.13 -15.62 8.51
CA SER A 297 -3.13 -15.22 7.50
C SER A 297 -3.46 -13.72 7.51
N ALA A 298 -3.43 -13.09 8.68
CA ALA A 298 -3.70 -11.67 8.84
C ALA A 298 -2.61 -10.76 8.23
N LEU A 299 -1.36 -11.25 8.13
CA LEU A 299 -0.22 -10.52 7.57
C LEU A 299 0.08 -10.95 6.13
N THR A 300 0.16 -12.26 5.91
CA THR A 300 0.57 -12.83 4.61
C THR A 300 -0.62 -13.15 3.70
N GLY A 301 -1.82 -13.34 4.27
CA GLY A 301 -3.00 -13.80 3.55
C GLY A 301 -3.02 -15.30 3.26
N GLU A 302 -2.06 -16.09 3.78
CA GLU A 302 -2.04 -17.55 3.65
C GLU A 302 -3.05 -18.19 4.61
N PRO A 303 -4.01 -19.01 4.11
CA PRO A 303 -5.06 -19.56 4.97
C PRO A 303 -4.62 -20.72 5.84
N LEU A 304 -3.47 -21.35 5.51
CA LEU A 304 -2.98 -22.51 6.24
C LEU A 304 -1.90 -22.09 7.25
N PRO A 305 -2.01 -22.52 8.51
CA PRO A 305 -0.97 -22.34 9.51
C PRO A 305 0.34 -23.01 9.08
N VAL A 306 1.47 -22.43 9.46
CA VAL A 306 2.80 -22.94 9.15
C VAL A 306 3.47 -23.43 10.43
N GLU A 307 3.93 -24.67 10.42
CA GLU A 307 4.72 -25.22 11.52
C GLU A 307 6.03 -24.45 11.71
N ARG A 308 6.32 -24.01 12.93
CA ARG A 308 7.53 -23.30 13.33
C ARG A 308 8.22 -24.01 14.50
N ARG A 309 9.54 -24.05 14.44
CA ARG A 309 10.43 -24.78 15.34
C ARG A 309 11.48 -23.84 15.94
N PRO A 310 12.24 -24.29 16.98
CA PRO A 310 13.34 -23.51 17.51
C PRO A 310 14.34 -23.11 16.41
N GLY A 311 14.70 -21.82 16.36
CA GLY A 311 15.53 -21.21 15.33
C GLY A 311 14.77 -20.52 14.20
N ASP A 312 13.46 -20.75 14.07
CA ASP A 312 12.63 -20.08 13.06
C ASP A 312 12.23 -18.68 13.52
N GLU A 313 12.12 -17.77 12.54
CA GLU A 313 11.60 -16.42 12.76
C GLU A 313 10.08 -16.41 12.83
N VAL A 314 9.55 -15.57 13.73
CA VAL A 314 8.11 -15.27 13.86
C VAL A 314 7.87 -13.77 13.88
N SER A 315 6.71 -13.36 13.38
CA SER A 315 6.35 -11.94 13.27
C SER A 315 5.25 -11.57 14.26
N ALA A 316 5.32 -10.37 14.78
CA ALA A 316 4.24 -9.78 15.57
C ALA A 316 2.91 -9.81 14.83
N GLY A 317 1.80 -9.97 15.56
CA GLY A 317 0.46 -9.99 14.96
C GLY A 317 0.04 -11.31 14.32
N THR A 318 0.92 -12.33 14.28
CA THR A 318 0.56 -13.72 13.93
C THR A 318 0.02 -14.44 15.16
N VAL A 319 -0.77 -15.50 14.96
CA VAL A 319 -1.45 -16.21 16.05
C VAL A 319 -0.81 -17.57 16.27
N ASN A 320 -0.40 -17.83 17.52
CA ASN A 320 0.11 -19.13 17.94
C ASN A 320 -1.05 -20.12 18.15
N GLN A 321 -1.04 -21.30 17.48
CA GLN A 321 -2.18 -22.21 17.47
C GLN A 321 -2.10 -23.33 18.51
N THR A 322 -0.97 -24.01 18.65
CA THR A 322 -0.92 -25.32 19.33
C THR A 322 0.03 -25.40 20.52
N GLY A 323 1.28 -24.95 20.39
CA GLY A 323 2.33 -25.09 21.41
C GLY A 323 2.55 -23.81 22.24
N VAL A 324 3.29 -23.93 23.35
CA VAL A 324 3.82 -22.76 24.06
C VAL A 324 5.17 -22.40 23.46
N LEU A 325 5.36 -21.14 23.11
CA LEU A 325 6.58 -20.65 22.49
C LEU A 325 7.33 -19.69 23.43
N GLU A 326 8.65 -19.87 23.53
CA GLU A 326 9.57 -18.86 24.07
C GLU A 326 10.28 -18.19 22.90
N ILE A 327 10.07 -16.89 22.76
CA ILE A 327 10.53 -16.10 21.60
C ILE A 327 11.54 -15.07 22.09
N GLN A 328 12.74 -15.05 21.50
CA GLN A 328 13.70 -13.98 21.72
C GLN A 328 13.34 -12.79 20.83
N THR A 329 13.11 -11.66 21.43
CA THR A 329 12.70 -10.43 20.77
C THR A 329 13.82 -9.85 19.89
N VAL A 330 13.51 -9.59 18.62
CA VAL A 330 14.42 -8.96 17.65
C VAL A 330 13.96 -7.53 17.35
N ARG A 331 12.66 -7.33 17.12
CA ARG A 331 12.07 -6.00 16.85
C ARG A 331 10.78 -5.82 17.63
N VAL A 332 10.52 -4.57 18.06
CA VAL A 332 9.37 -4.21 18.89
C VAL A 332 8.68 -2.94 18.40
N GLY A 333 7.43 -2.77 18.76
CA GLY A 333 6.67 -1.54 18.60
C GLY A 333 6.65 -1.00 17.16
N ALA A 334 7.23 0.18 16.96
CA ALA A 334 7.25 0.86 15.66
C ALA A 334 8.10 0.15 14.59
N ASP A 335 9.00 -0.75 14.99
CA ASP A 335 9.90 -1.50 14.12
C ASP A 335 9.42 -2.94 13.86
N ALA A 336 8.35 -3.38 14.52
CA ALA A 336 7.71 -4.67 14.28
C ALA A 336 7.02 -4.72 12.90
N ALA A 337 6.92 -5.91 12.32
CA ALA A 337 6.42 -6.14 10.96
C ALA A 337 5.07 -5.46 10.66
N PRO A 338 4.01 -5.56 11.50
CA PRO A 338 2.74 -4.89 11.21
C PRO A 338 2.87 -3.36 11.13
N ALA A 339 3.69 -2.76 12.01
CA ALA A 339 3.91 -1.32 12.02
C ALA A 339 4.71 -0.86 10.80
N GLN A 340 5.71 -1.63 10.37
CA GLN A 340 6.48 -1.37 9.16
C GLN A 340 5.60 -1.47 7.90
N ILE A 341 4.73 -2.49 7.81
CA ILE A 341 3.76 -2.64 6.71
C ILE A 341 2.82 -1.42 6.69
N ALA A 342 2.26 -1.04 7.85
CA ALA A 342 1.38 0.12 7.95
C ALA A 342 2.07 1.41 7.49
N LYS A 343 3.32 1.66 7.93
CA LYS A 343 4.15 2.80 7.49
C LYS A 343 4.38 2.79 5.98
N MET A 344 4.69 1.62 5.38
CA MET A 344 4.88 1.51 3.93
C MET A 344 3.59 1.84 3.16
N VAL A 345 2.44 1.32 3.60
CA VAL A 345 1.14 1.60 2.98
C VAL A 345 0.79 3.08 3.12
N GLU A 346 1.04 3.69 4.26
CA GLU A 346 0.81 5.11 4.49
C GLU A 346 1.72 6.00 3.62
N ALA A 347 3.00 5.68 3.55
CA ALA A 347 3.97 6.38 2.69
C ALA A 347 3.59 6.25 1.21
N ALA A 348 3.19 5.04 0.77
CA ALA A 348 2.71 4.81 -0.58
C ALA A 348 1.47 5.63 -0.91
N ALA A 349 0.52 5.71 0.02
CA ALA A 349 -0.71 6.48 -0.13
C ALA A 349 -0.47 8.00 -0.09
N ALA A 350 0.55 8.47 0.63
CA ALA A 350 0.96 9.87 0.67
C ALA A 350 1.53 10.34 -0.69
N GLY A 351 2.14 9.43 -1.46
CA GLY A 351 2.69 9.71 -2.77
C GLY A 351 1.61 10.07 -3.81
N LYS A 352 1.91 11.02 -4.71
CA LYS A 352 0.98 11.41 -5.78
C LYS A 352 1.15 10.53 -7.01
N ALA A 353 0.12 9.78 -7.36
CA ALA A 353 0.02 9.07 -8.63
C ALA A 353 0.03 10.04 -9.83
N PRO A 354 0.51 9.63 -11.02
CA PRO A 354 0.48 10.44 -12.23
C PRO A 354 -0.92 10.99 -12.58
N LEU A 355 -1.98 10.19 -12.44
CA LEU A 355 -3.37 10.65 -12.65
C LEU A 355 -3.78 11.74 -11.65
N SER A 356 -3.30 11.68 -10.41
CA SER A 356 -3.54 12.73 -9.42
C SER A 356 -2.90 14.06 -9.82
N ARG A 357 -1.66 14.01 -10.33
CA ARG A 357 -0.96 15.21 -10.83
C ARG A 357 -1.68 15.84 -12.04
N LEU A 358 -2.26 15.02 -12.91
CA LEU A 358 -3.08 15.49 -14.02
C LEU A 358 -4.36 16.18 -13.51
N ALA A 359 -5.06 15.57 -12.56
CA ALA A 359 -6.25 16.15 -11.95
C ALA A 359 -5.95 17.50 -11.29
N ASP A 360 -4.82 17.62 -10.60
CA ASP A 360 -4.36 18.88 -9.97
C ASP A 360 -4.13 19.97 -11.03
N LYS A 361 -3.48 19.66 -12.15
CA LYS A 361 -3.27 20.62 -13.25
C LYS A 361 -4.60 21.11 -13.86
N VAL A 362 -5.56 20.20 -14.02
CA VAL A 362 -6.90 20.54 -14.51
C VAL A 362 -7.59 21.50 -13.54
N CYS A 363 -7.54 21.24 -12.22
CA CYS A 363 -8.10 22.11 -11.19
C CYS A 363 -7.53 23.53 -11.24
N ALA A 364 -6.24 23.67 -11.45
CA ALA A 364 -5.56 24.97 -11.48
C ALA A 364 -6.07 25.89 -12.61
N VAL A 365 -6.50 25.32 -13.73
CA VAL A 365 -7.09 26.06 -14.84
C VAL A 365 -8.60 26.22 -14.68
N PHE A 366 -9.26 25.21 -14.14
CA PHE A 366 -10.71 25.12 -14.05
C PHE A 366 -11.32 26.24 -13.19
N VAL A 367 -10.78 26.49 -11.98
CA VAL A 367 -11.36 27.50 -11.06
C VAL A 367 -11.32 28.92 -11.62
N PRO A 368 -10.18 29.43 -12.17
CA PRO A 368 -10.17 30.73 -12.85
C PRO A 368 -11.14 30.82 -14.04
N THR A 369 -11.27 29.73 -14.82
CA THR A 369 -12.21 29.66 -15.95
C THR A 369 -13.65 29.81 -15.47
N ILE A 370 -14.03 29.14 -14.40
CA ILE A 370 -15.37 29.24 -13.82
C ILE A 370 -15.69 30.65 -13.31
N LEU A 371 -14.73 31.28 -12.62
CA LEU A 371 -14.88 32.68 -12.18
C LEU A 371 -15.18 33.59 -13.39
N SER A 372 -14.45 33.40 -14.49
CA SER A 372 -14.66 34.15 -15.71
C SER A 372 -16.02 33.88 -16.34
N LEU A 373 -16.46 32.60 -16.39
CA LEU A 373 -17.78 32.21 -16.92
C LEU A 373 -18.93 32.77 -16.08
N ALA A 374 -18.81 32.72 -14.74
CA ALA A 374 -19.82 33.30 -13.85
C ALA A 374 -19.97 34.82 -14.06
N LEU A 375 -18.84 35.53 -14.21
CA LEU A 375 -18.84 36.98 -14.48
C LEU A 375 -19.44 37.25 -15.87
N LEU A 376 -19.10 36.46 -16.88
CA LEU A 376 -19.66 36.56 -18.22
C LEU A 376 -21.19 36.32 -18.22
N ALA A 377 -21.65 35.29 -17.51
CA ALA A 377 -23.09 35.00 -17.36
C ALA A 377 -23.81 36.16 -16.69
N PHE A 378 -23.24 36.72 -15.62
CA PHE A 378 -23.78 37.90 -14.94
C PHE A 378 -23.92 39.09 -15.91
N ALA A 379 -22.85 39.48 -16.58
CA ALA A 379 -22.80 40.59 -17.52
C ALA A 379 -23.76 40.37 -18.72
N TYR A 380 -23.79 39.18 -19.28
CA TYR A 380 -24.68 38.84 -20.40
C TYR A 380 -26.15 39.05 -20.06
N TRP A 381 -26.61 38.55 -18.90
CA TRP A 381 -28.01 38.66 -18.54
C TRP A 381 -28.42 40.10 -18.18
N LEU A 382 -27.50 40.93 -17.66
CA LEU A 382 -27.74 42.38 -17.48
C LEU A 382 -27.90 43.08 -18.82
N VAL A 383 -27.01 42.79 -19.80
CA VAL A 383 -27.08 43.37 -21.16
C VAL A 383 -28.33 42.86 -21.89
N ALA A 384 -28.73 41.62 -21.66
CA ALA A 384 -29.97 41.04 -22.21
C ALA A 384 -31.26 41.61 -21.57
N GLY A 385 -31.15 42.59 -20.69
CA GLY A 385 -32.29 43.30 -20.09
C GLY A 385 -33.01 42.53 -18.97
N LYS A 386 -32.39 41.50 -18.42
CA LYS A 386 -32.92 40.79 -17.25
C LYS A 386 -32.61 41.55 -15.96
N THR A 387 -33.33 41.23 -14.90
CA THR A 387 -33.10 41.83 -13.56
C THR A 387 -31.73 41.44 -13.02
N VAL A 388 -31.16 42.29 -12.17
CA VAL A 388 -29.92 42.00 -11.40
C VAL A 388 -30.08 40.72 -10.63
N GLU A 389 -31.26 40.48 -10.09
CA GLU A 389 -31.63 39.26 -9.35
C GLU A 389 -31.44 37.99 -10.19
N PHE A 390 -31.97 37.97 -11.43
CA PHE A 390 -31.82 36.83 -12.33
C PHE A 390 -30.36 36.63 -12.73
N ALA A 391 -29.66 37.71 -13.05
CA ALA A 391 -28.25 37.67 -13.45
C ALA A 391 -27.38 37.13 -12.29
N LEU A 392 -27.64 37.56 -11.04
CA LEU A 392 -26.97 37.13 -9.86
C LEU A 392 -27.23 35.64 -9.57
N THR A 393 -28.47 35.18 -9.69
CA THR A 393 -28.84 33.76 -9.49
C THR A 393 -28.07 32.88 -10.47
N CYS A 394 -27.99 33.24 -11.77
CA CYS A 394 -27.22 32.50 -12.74
C CYS A 394 -25.71 32.45 -12.40
N ALA A 395 -25.15 33.60 -12.00
CA ALA A 395 -23.74 33.68 -11.64
C ALA A 395 -23.41 32.83 -10.37
N VAL A 396 -24.21 32.97 -9.34
CA VAL A 396 -24.03 32.22 -8.07
C VAL A 396 -24.23 30.71 -8.30
N ALA A 397 -25.27 30.32 -9.05
CA ALA A 397 -25.49 28.92 -9.41
C ALA A 397 -24.31 28.36 -10.20
N THR A 398 -23.71 29.12 -11.11
CA THR A 398 -22.52 28.74 -11.87
C THR A 398 -21.31 28.54 -10.94
N LEU A 399 -21.08 29.45 -9.99
CA LEU A 399 -19.98 29.30 -9.03
C LEU A 399 -20.14 28.05 -8.15
N VAL A 400 -21.35 27.83 -7.65
CA VAL A 400 -21.63 26.74 -6.70
C VAL A 400 -21.54 25.36 -7.37
N ILE A 401 -22.22 25.16 -8.51
CA ILE A 401 -22.24 23.84 -9.17
C ILE A 401 -20.88 23.43 -9.69
N SER A 402 -20.02 24.38 -9.98
CA SER A 402 -18.71 24.14 -10.60
C SER A 402 -17.63 23.69 -9.62
N CYS A 403 -17.94 23.52 -8.33
CA CYS A 403 -16.93 23.07 -7.39
C CYS A 403 -16.41 21.68 -7.73
N PRO A 404 -15.10 21.50 -7.98
CA PRO A 404 -14.50 20.20 -8.26
C PRO A 404 -14.16 19.42 -6.96
N CYS A 405 -15.05 19.43 -5.95
CA CYS A 405 -14.78 18.88 -4.63
C CYS A 405 -14.46 17.37 -4.68
N ALA A 406 -15.22 16.61 -5.48
CA ALA A 406 -15.03 15.19 -5.67
C ALA A 406 -13.71 14.84 -6.37
N LEU A 407 -13.17 15.74 -7.18
CA LEU A 407 -11.94 15.51 -7.97
C LEU A 407 -10.71 15.32 -7.07
N GLY A 408 -10.59 16.13 -6.00
CA GLY A 408 -9.49 16.02 -5.05
C GLY A 408 -9.46 14.71 -4.27
N LEU A 409 -10.61 14.00 -4.20
CA LEU A 409 -10.76 12.72 -3.50
C LEU A 409 -10.71 11.51 -4.45
N ALA A 410 -10.97 11.70 -5.73
CA ALA A 410 -11.16 10.64 -6.70
C ALA A 410 -10.00 9.64 -6.75
N THR A 411 -8.75 10.15 -6.78
CA THR A 411 -7.54 9.32 -6.84
C THR A 411 -7.10 8.84 -5.45
N PRO A 412 -6.92 9.71 -4.43
CA PRO A 412 -6.37 9.27 -3.15
C PRO A 412 -7.23 8.21 -2.46
N THR A 413 -8.56 8.33 -2.55
CA THR A 413 -9.47 7.36 -1.91
C THR A 413 -9.37 5.97 -2.55
N ALA A 414 -9.35 5.90 -3.90
CA ALA A 414 -9.21 4.64 -4.61
C ALA A 414 -7.86 3.98 -4.36
N VAL A 415 -6.77 4.77 -4.38
CA VAL A 415 -5.41 4.31 -4.06
C VAL A 415 -5.34 3.75 -2.65
N MET A 416 -5.85 4.47 -1.64
CA MET A 416 -5.82 4.04 -0.25
C MET A 416 -6.56 2.71 -0.04
N VAL A 417 -7.77 2.58 -0.60
CA VAL A 417 -8.54 1.33 -0.50
C VAL A 417 -7.80 0.20 -1.23
N GLY A 418 -7.26 0.48 -2.42
CA GLY A 418 -6.52 -0.50 -3.21
C GLY A 418 -5.25 -0.99 -2.54
N LEU A 419 -4.44 -0.08 -1.98
CA LEU A 419 -3.24 -0.42 -1.20
C LEU A 419 -3.59 -1.23 0.05
N GLY A 420 -4.67 -0.88 0.74
CA GLY A 420 -5.14 -1.62 1.89
C GLY A 420 -5.60 -3.05 1.55
N GLU A 421 -6.27 -3.24 0.40
CA GLU A 421 -6.67 -4.58 -0.06
C GLU A 421 -5.48 -5.39 -0.60
N ALA A 422 -4.47 -4.73 -1.19
CA ALA A 422 -3.22 -5.36 -1.59
C ALA A 422 -2.43 -5.86 -0.37
N ALA A 423 -2.27 -5.00 0.65
CA ALA A 423 -1.53 -5.32 1.87
C ALA A 423 -2.12 -6.53 2.61
N LYS A 424 -3.45 -6.65 2.71
CA LYS A 424 -4.14 -7.82 3.29
C LYS A 424 -3.80 -9.14 2.57
N ARG A 425 -3.28 -9.07 1.36
CA ARG A 425 -2.88 -10.22 0.55
C ARG A 425 -1.36 -10.41 0.50
N GLY A 426 -0.63 -9.69 1.35
CA GLY A 426 0.81 -9.70 1.35
C GLY A 426 1.45 -9.03 0.11
N ILE A 427 0.72 -8.14 -0.58
CA ILE A 427 1.20 -7.38 -1.73
C ILE A 427 1.40 -5.93 -1.30
N LEU A 428 2.65 -5.47 -1.26
CA LEU A 428 3.01 -4.14 -0.82
C LEU A 428 3.51 -3.30 -1.99
N PHE A 429 2.81 -2.23 -2.33
CA PHE A 429 3.28 -1.23 -3.29
C PHE A 429 3.99 -0.10 -2.53
N LYS A 430 5.21 0.24 -2.92
CA LYS A 430 5.96 1.33 -2.27
C LYS A 430 5.46 2.73 -2.62
N SER A 431 4.70 2.88 -3.70
CA SER A 431 4.14 4.16 -4.11
C SER A 431 2.84 4.02 -4.89
N ALA A 432 2.01 5.07 -4.85
CA ALA A 432 0.84 5.17 -5.71
C ALA A 432 1.21 5.20 -7.20
N ALA A 433 2.41 5.68 -7.53
CA ALA A 433 2.93 5.68 -8.90
C ALA A 433 3.25 4.26 -9.38
N ALA A 434 3.86 3.43 -8.53
CA ALA A 434 4.12 2.03 -8.81
C ALA A 434 2.80 1.27 -9.07
N LEU A 435 1.78 1.49 -8.23
CA LEU A 435 0.46 0.89 -8.41
C LEU A 435 -0.18 1.31 -9.75
N GLU A 436 -0.07 2.57 -10.17
CA GLU A 436 -0.59 3.04 -11.46
C GLU A 436 0.22 2.52 -12.63
N SER A 437 1.56 2.47 -12.51
CA SER A 437 2.46 1.99 -13.57
C SER A 437 2.27 0.51 -13.83
N PHE A 438 1.95 -0.27 -12.81
CA PHE A 438 1.77 -1.71 -12.92
C PHE A 438 0.57 -2.09 -13.82
N ASP A 439 -0.51 -1.28 -13.86
CA ASP A 439 -1.63 -1.48 -14.81
C ASP A 439 -1.18 -1.40 -16.27
N ARG A 440 -0.13 -0.59 -16.56
CA ARG A 440 0.38 -0.36 -17.92
C ARG A 440 1.33 -1.46 -18.40
N VAL A 441 1.81 -2.31 -17.50
CA VAL A 441 2.74 -3.40 -17.84
C VAL A 441 2.11 -4.31 -18.89
N ASP A 442 2.82 -4.53 -19.99
CA ASP A 442 2.44 -5.45 -21.06
C ASP A 442 3.34 -6.70 -21.09
N THR A 443 4.53 -6.60 -20.53
CA THR A 443 5.52 -7.68 -20.50
C THR A 443 6.00 -7.94 -19.07
N VAL A 444 5.83 -9.19 -18.60
CA VAL A 444 6.33 -9.62 -17.28
C VAL A 444 7.53 -10.53 -17.51
N VAL A 445 8.67 -10.11 -16.97
CA VAL A 445 9.93 -10.86 -17.04
C VAL A 445 10.15 -11.53 -15.69
N PHE A 446 10.23 -12.84 -15.69
CA PHE A 446 10.58 -13.62 -14.50
C PHE A 446 12.05 -14.01 -14.53
N ASP A 447 12.76 -13.77 -13.43
CA ASP A 447 13.99 -14.54 -13.19
C ASP A 447 13.66 -16.00 -12.97
N LYS A 448 14.61 -16.88 -13.23
CA LYS A 448 14.40 -18.33 -13.07
C LYS A 448 14.52 -18.70 -11.58
N THR A 449 15.72 -18.54 -11.03
CA THR A 449 16.15 -19.14 -9.76
C THR A 449 15.53 -18.46 -8.57
N GLY A 450 14.85 -19.21 -7.68
CA GLY A 450 14.20 -18.67 -6.50
C GLY A 450 12.90 -17.88 -6.78
N THR A 451 12.65 -17.53 -8.05
CA THR A 451 11.48 -16.77 -8.49
C THR A 451 10.41 -17.69 -9.06
N ILE A 452 10.62 -18.26 -10.25
CA ILE A 452 9.67 -19.21 -10.86
C ILE A 452 9.95 -20.66 -10.44
N THR A 453 11.19 -20.92 -10.00
CA THR A 453 11.62 -22.20 -9.41
C THR A 453 11.75 -22.06 -7.89
N GLN A 454 11.87 -23.19 -7.19
CA GLN A 454 11.98 -23.19 -5.72
C GLN A 454 13.30 -22.60 -5.21
N GLY A 455 14.31 -22.45 -6.10
CA GLY A 455 15.65 -21.98 -5.72
C GLY A 455 16.45 -22.98 -4.89
N ALA A 456 15.85 -24.12 -4.60
CA ALA A 456 16.47 -25.25 -3.91
C ALA A 456 16.54 -26.41 -4.88
N PRO A 457 17.74 -26.87 -5.24
CA PRO A 457 17.90 -28.06 -6.09
C PRO A 457 17.25 -29.27 -5.42
N SER A 458 16.65 -30.14 -6.22
CA SER A 458 16.07 -31.42 -5.81
C SER A 458 16.58 -32.56 -6.69
N VAL A 459 16.56 -33.77 -6.15
CA VAL A 459 16.90 -34.96 -6.94
C VAL A 459 15.73 -35.27 -7.86
N GLY A 460 15.98 -35.21 -9.20
CA GLY A 460 15.00 -35.54 -10.22
C GLY A 460 15.00 -37.01 -10.63
N ASP A 461 16.20 -37.61 -10.75
CA ASP A 461 16.35 -39.03 -11.10
C ASP A 461 17.66 -39.62 -10.57
N VAL A 462 17.69 -40.92 -10.40
CA VAL A 462 18.87 -41.69 -9.97
C VAL A 462 19.10 -42.85 -10.91
N PHE A 463 20.17 -42.80 -11.67
CA PHE A 463 20.58 -43.86 -12.56
C PHE A 463 21.70 -44.72 -11.95
N THR A 464 21.62 -46.05 -12.13
CA THR A 464 22.63 -46.99 -11.67
C THR A 464 23.05 -47.94 -12.79
N THR A 465 24.31 -48.40 -12.79
CA THR A 465 24.82 -49.38 -13.74
C THR A 465 24.42 -50.82 -13.40
N GLY A 466 23.60 -51.02 -12.33
CA GLY A 466 23.14 -52.32 -11.86
C GLY A 466 24.03 -52.98 -10.80
N SER A 467 25.23 -52.45 -10.54
CA SER A 467 26.11 -52.95 -9.49
C SER A 467 25.74 -52.47 -8.07
N VAL A 468 24.93 -51.38 -7.98
CA VAL A 468 24.45 -50.75 -6.75
C VAL A 468 22.98 -50.39 -6.95
N THR A 469 22.17 -50.50 -5.89
CA THR A 469 20.77 -50.02 -5.95
C THR A 469 20.70 -48.48 -5.87
N ALA A 470 19.63 -47.87 -6.39
CA ALA A 470 19.44 -46.43 -6.35
C ALA A 470 19.46 -45.89 -4.92
N ASP A 471 18.86 -46.59 -3.97
CA ASP A 471 18.82 -46.19 -2.57
C ASP A 471 20.19 -46.29 -1.87
N ALA A 472 20.97 -47.36 -2.22
CA ALA A 472 22.36 -47.49 -1.73
C ALA A 472 23.25 -46.37 -2.30
N LEU A 473 23.06 -45.99 -3.56
CA LEU A 473 23.77 -44.88 -4.21
C LEU A 473 23.45 -43.54 -3.54
N LEU A 474 22.17 -43.31 -3.26
CA LEU A 474 21.71 -42.12 -2.49
C LEU A 474 22.23 -42.11 -1.06
N CYS A 475 22.25 -43.27 -0.37
CA CYS A 475 22.81 -43.39 0.99
C CYS A 475 24.29 -42.99 1.03
N CYS A 476 25.09 -43.57 0.14
CA CYS A 476 26.52 -43.27 0.12
C CYS A 476 26.81 -41.83 -0.29
N ALA A 477 26.11 -41.29 -1.27
CA ALA A 477 26.22 -39.88 -1.65
C ALA A 477 25.82 -38.91 -0.51
N SER A 478 24.72 -39.21 0.18
CA SER A 478 24.26 -38.43 1.33
C SER A 478 25.25 -38.49 2.49
N SER A 479 25.83 -39.65 2.73
CA SER A 479 26.86 -39.89 3.75
C SER A 479 28.08 -39.03 3.49
N LEU A 480 28.64 -39.06 2.28
CA LEU A 480 29.83 -38.27 1.92
C LEU A 480 29.56 -36.75 2.00
N GLU A 481 28.43 -36.27 1.47
CA GLU A 481 28.10 -34.85 1.49
C GLU A 481 27.81 -34.33 2.91
N PHE A 482 27.13 -35.14 3.72
CA PHE A 482 26.85 -34.79 5.12
C PHE A 482 28.12 -34.63 5.94
N TRP A 483 29.06 -35.61 5.83
CA TRP A 483 30.29 -35.58 6.59
C TRP A 483 31.36 -34.64 6.03
N ALA A 484 31.36 -34.36 4.74
CA ALA A 484 32.22 -33.37 4.12
C ALA A 484 31.90 -31.92 4.57
N SER A 485 30.65 -31.66 4.92
CA SER A 485 30.22 -30.37 5.38
C SER A 485 30.33 -30.16 6.90
N ASP A 486 30.48 -31.27 7.68
CA ASP A 486 30.70 -31.22 9.12
C ASP A 486 32.21 -31.09 9.40
N ASN A 487 32.71 -29.87 9.63
CA ASN A 487 34.11 -29.52 9.87
C ASN A 487 34.71 -30.11 11.17
N ARG A 488 34.25 -31.30 11.61
CA ARG A 488 34.70 -31.98 12.84
C ARG A 488 35.85 -32.96 12.60
N GLN A 489 36.82 -32.65 11.75
CA GLN A 489 38.03 -33.45 11.63
C GLN A 489 38.96 -33.37 12.89
N GLU A 490 38.61 -32.55 13.92
CA GLU A 490 39.41 -32.45 15.16
C GLU A 490 38.67 -32.85 16.45
N ALA A 491 37.50 -33.46 16.45
CA ALA A 491 36.76 -33.84 17.64
C ALA A 491 36.80 -35.35 17.90
N ASN A 492 37.57 -35.70 18.94
CA ASN A 492 37.65 -36.92 19.77
C ASN A 492 36.51 -37.95 19.56
N PRO A 493 36.85 -39.26 19.29
CA PRO A 493 35.87 -40.30 18.97
C PRO A 493 34.86 -40.67 20.07
N ASN A 494 34.92 -40.06 21.25
CA ASN A 494 34.08 -40.38 22.41
C ASN A 494 32.81 -39.49 22.57
N TYR A 495 32.47 -38.62 21.61
CA TYR A 495 31.31 -37.73 21.74
C TYR A 495 30.15 -38.07 20.78
N CYS A 496 29.94 -39.33 20.46
CA CYS A 496 28.90 -39.79 19.53
C CYS A 496 27.57 -40.14 20.22
N LEU A 497 27.17 -39.39 21.25
CA LEU A 497 25.89 -39.61 21.98
C LEU A 497 25.10 -38.33 22.25
N LEU A 498 25.04 -37.37 21.33
CA LEU A 498 24.09 -36.26 21.44
C LEU A 498 23.15 -36.25 20.23
N PRO A 499 21.83 -36.12 20.50
CA PRO A 499 20.81 -36.28 19.47
C PRO A 499 20.85 -35.15 18.46
N THR A 500 20.47 -35.50 17.27
CA THR A 500 20.15 -34.81 16.00
C THR A 500 19.80 -33.31 16.04
N ALA A 501 19.59 -32.71 17.19
CA ALA A 501 19.13 -31.32 17.32
C ALA A 501 20.23 -30.24 17.19
N TYR A 502 21.51 -30.61 17.31
CA TYR A 502 22.61 -29.63 17.25
C TYR A 502 23.24 -29.44 15.87
N CYS A 503 22.90 -30.29 14.92
CA CYS A 503 23.43 -30.23 13.52
C CYS A 503 22.64 -29.29 12.59
N LEU A 504 21.55 -28.71 13.04
CA LEU A 504 20.69 -27.82 12.22
C LEU A 504 21.13 -26.35 12.21
N ASN A 505 22.18 -26.00 12.92
CA ASN A 505 22.45 -24.57 13.16
C ASN A 505 23.75 -24.04 12.57
N ASN A 506 24.34 -24.62 11.52
CA ASN A 506 25.40 -23.86 10.81
C ASN A 506 25.61 -24.31 9.37
N ASN A 507 25.13 -23.55 8.45
CA ASN A 507 25.82 -22.87 7.34
C ASN A 507 26.74 -23.70 6.44
N ALA A 508 26.30 -23.79 5.18
CA ALA A 508 27.03 -24.05 3.98
C ALA A 508 27.21 -25.52 3.58
N LEU A 509 26.16 -26.32 3.74
CA LEU A 509 25.96 -27.42 2.80
C LEU A 509 25.88 -26.81 1.41
N HIS A 510 26.72 -27.24 0.47
CA HIS A 510 26.54 -26.85 -0.91
C HIS A 510 25.10 -27.20 -1.33
N PRO A 511 24.36 -26.36 -2.08
CA PRO A 511 22.95 -26.60 -2.40
C PRO A 511 22.65 -27.98 -3.00
N LEU A 512 23.60 -28.54 -3.75
CA LEU A 512 23.51 -29.90 -4.31
C LEU A 512 23.57 -30.98 -3.20
N ALA A 513 24.39 -30.77 -2.17
CA ALA A 513 24.48 -31.67 -1.03
C ALA A 513 23.16 -31.71 -0.25
N THR A 514 22.56 -30.55 -0.02
CA THR A 514 21.24 -30.43 0.61
C THR A 514 20.17 -31.20 -0.14
N ALA A 515 20.16 -31.12 -1.48
CA ALA A 515 19.23 -31.88 -2.32
C ALA A 515 19.33 -33.40 -2.11
N ILE A 516 20.56 -33.94 -2.14
CA ILE A 516 20.83 -35.37 -2.00
C ILE A 516 20.42 -35.83 -0.59
N VAL A 517 20.85 -35.11 0.47
CA VAL A 517 20.53 -35.43 1.86
C VAL A 517 19.02 -35.35 2.13
N SER A 518 18.33 -34.34 1.59
CA SER A 518 16.88 -34.21 1.76
C SER A 518 16.11 -35.33 1.09
N GLU A 519 16.52 -35.76 -0.11
CA GLU A 519 15.89 -36.89 -0.79
C GLU A 519 16.11 -38.23 -0.05
N ALA A 520 17.30 -38.44 0.50
CA ALA A 520 17.58 -39.61 1.31
C ALA A 520 16.74 -39.64 2.59
N LYS A 521 16.55 -38.48 3.26
CA LYS A 521 15.65 -38.34 4.42
C LYS A 521 14.19 -38.64 4.05
N LYS A 522 13.69 -38.09 2.92
CA LYS A 522 12.34 -38.38 2.42
C LYS A 522 12.10 -39.88 2.23
N ARG A 523 13.09 -40.62 1.72
CA ARG A 523 13.00 -42.06 1.54
C ARG A 523 13.24 -42.86 2.83
N GLY A 524 13.48 -42.19 3.96
CA GLY A 524 13.74 -42.84 5.25
C GLY A 524 15.04 -43.63 5.29
N LEU A 525 16.04 -43.26 4.48
CA LEU A 525 17.31 -43.94 4.37
C LEU A 525 18.24 -43.50 5.50
N SER A 526 18.94 -44.50 6.10
CA SER A 526 19.98 -44.22 7.11
C SER A 526 21.35 -44.17 6.42
N TYR A 527 22.22 -43.23 6.83
CA TYR A 527 23.53 -43.07 6.20
C TYR A 527 24.57 -43.82 6.99
N PRO A 528 25.42 -44.67 6.32
CA PRO A 528 26.60 -45.26 6.95
C PRO A 528 27.63 -44.17 7.26
N GLN A 529 28.42 -44.39 8.29
CA GLN A 529 29.50 -43.46 8.69
C GLN A 529 30.69 -43.65 7.71
N PRO A 530 31.14 -42.60 6.97
CA PRO A 530 32.29 -42.66 6.11
C PRO A 530 33.59 -42.46 6.90
N PHE A 531 34.69 -42.97 6.34
CA PHE A 531 36.05 -42.75 6.86
C PHE A 531 36.86 -41.99 5.80
N ASP A 532 37.85 -41.23 6.25
CA ASP A 532 38.79 -40.48 5.39
C ASP A 532 38.09 -39.65 4.31
N VAL A 533 37.18 -38.79 4.73
CA VAL A 533 36.43 -37.90 3.83
C VAL A 533 37.29 -36.70 3.45
N GLN A 534 37.52 -36.52 2.14
CA GLN A 534 38.32 -35.43 1.59
C GLN A 534 37.45 -34.62 0.61
N MET A 535 37.30 -33.32 0.89
CA MET A 535 36.59 -32.39 -0.01
C MET A 535 37.59 -31.70 -0.97
N PHE A 536 37.25 -31.67 -2.22
CA PHE A 536 37.97 -30.95 -3.29
C PHE A 536 37.11 -29.79 -3.77
N PRO A 537 37.37 -28.54 -3.30
CA PRO A 537 36.54 -27.40 -3.60
C PRO A 537 36.24 -27.23 -5.09
N GLY A 538 34.97 -27.12 -5.46
CA GLY A 538 34.50 -26.97 -6.85
C GLY A 538 34.61 -28.21 -7.73
N LYS A 539 35.10 -29.35 -7.20
CA LYS A 539 35.30 -30.59 -7.96
C LYS A 539 34.44 -31.74 -7.43
N GLY A 540 34.51 -32.05 -6.12
CA GLY A 540 33.77 -33.15 -5.54
C GLY A 540 34.29 -33.61 -4.18
N VAL A 541 33.80 -34.78 -3.72
CA VAL A 541 34.09 -35.38 -2.41
C VAL A 541 34.54 -36.83 -2.63
N VAL A 542 35.50 -37.29 -1.79
CA VAL A 542 35.98 -38.67 -1.76
C VAL A 542 35.96 -39.16 -0.31
N GLY A 543 35.59 -40.41 -0.10
CA GLY A 543 35.65 -41.02 1.24
C GLY A 543 35.46 -42.52 1.13
N THR A 544 35.72 -43.21 2.22
CA THR A 544 35.62 -44.66 2.34
C THR A 544 34.37 -45.05 3.12
N ILE A 545 33.48 -45.85 2.53
CA ILE A 545 32.28 -46.39 3.17
C ILE A 545 32.33 -47.92 3.02
N ASP A 546 32.19 -48.62 4.14
CA ASP A 546 32.23 -50.08 4.21
C ASP A 546 33.45 -50.72 3.48
N GLY A 547 34.60 -50.06 3.60
CA GLY A 547 35.86 -50.52 3.00
C GLY A 547 36.00 -50.24 1.49
N ALA A 548 35.01 -49.64 0.83
CA ALA A 548 35.06 -49.25 -0.57
C ALA A 548 35.30 -47.73 -0.70
N VAL A 549 36.07 -47.30 -1.68
CA VAL A 549 36.35 -45.88 -1.94
C VAL A 549 35.27 -45.30 -2.86
N TRP A 550 34.55 -44.33 -2.33
CA TRP A 550 33.51 -43.64 -3.07
C TRP A 550 33.97 -42.22 -3.48
N THR A 551 33.63 -41.84 -4.68
CA THR A 551 33.93 -40.52 -5.25
C THR A 551 32.64 -39.88 -5.78
N LEU A 552 32.33 -38.67 -5.36
CA LEU A 552 31.20 -37.90 -5.79
C LEU A 552 31.69 -36.62 -6.45
N GLY A 553 31.20 -36.26 -7.64
CA GLY A 553 31.61 -35.00 -8.26
C GLY A 553 31.25 -34.85 -9.73
N SER A 554 31.97 -33.97 -10.44
CA SER A 554 31.79 -33.70 -11.85
C SER A 554 32.45 -34.75 -12.74
N GLU A 555 32.05 -34.85 -14.01
CA GLU A 555 32.71 -35.70 -15.01
C GLU A 555 34.21 -35.45 -15.09
N ARG A 556 34.60 -34.17 -15.08
CA ARG A 556 36.00 -33.75 -15.07
C ARG A 556 36.77 -34.31 -13.88
N PHE A 557 36.13 -34.30 -12.70
CA PHE A 557 36.72 -34.83 -11.48
C PHE A 557 36.91 -36.34 -11.52
N MET A 558 35.97 -37.05 -12.14
CA MET A 558 36.11 -38.51 -12.39
C MET A 558 37.30 -38.79 -13.32
N THR A 559 37.44 -38.00 -14.40
CA THR A 559 38.54 -38.13 -15.35
C THR A 559 39.90 -37.78 -14.75
N GLU A 560 39.99 -36.72 -13.95
CA GLU A 560 41.23 -36.32 -13.22
C GLU A 560 41.69 -37.37 -12.23
N ARG A 561 40.77 -38.21 -11.73
CA ARG A 561 41.05 -39.33 -10.84
C ARG A 561 41.19 -40.69 -11.50
N GLU A 562 41.20 -40.72 -12.84
CA GLU A 562 41.33 -41.94 -13.65
C GLU A 562 40.23 -42.99 -13.37
N ILE A 563 39.02 -42.52 -12.93
CA ILE A 563 37.85 -43.38 -12.67
C ILE A 563 37.25 -43.79 -14.01
N ALA A 564 37.09 -45.10 -14.24
CA ALA A 564 36.55 -45.60 -15.50
C ALA A 564 35.08 -45.25 -15.71
N ILE A 565 34.75 -44.60 -16.85
CA ILE A 565 33.39 -44.20 -17.22
C ILE A 565 32.93 -45.07 -18.40
N SER A 566 31.88 -45.86 -18.21
CA SER A 566 31.28 -46.62 -19.27
C SER A 566 30.51 -45.75 -20.26
N GLN A 567 30.40 -46.19 -21.51
CA GLN A 567 29.66 -45.43 -22.54
C GLN A 567 28.18 -45.25 -22.16
N ALA A 568 27.55 -46.28 -21.58
CA ALA A 568 26.15 -46.20 -21.14
C ALA A 568 25.90 -45.08 -20.09
N VAL A 569 26.88 -44.84 -19.20
CA VAL A 569 26.80 -43.74 -18.21
C VAL A 569 26.96 -42.39 -18.89
N LYS A 570 27.84 -42.28 -19.89
CA LYS A 570 28.00 -41.04 -20.67
C LYS A 570 26.73 -40.70 -21.45
N ASP A 571 26.17 -41.70 -22.15
CA ASP A 571 24.94 -41.51 -22.92
C ASP A 571 23.77 -41.06 -22.00
N LYS A 572 23.68 -41.68 -20.80
CA LYS A 572 22.66 -41.29 -19.82
C LYS A 572 22.89 -39.90 -19.22
N ALA A 573 24.14 -39.50 -18.96
CA ALA A 573 24.50 -38.19 -18.51
C ALA A 573 24.14 -37.12 -19.56
N GLU A 574 24.37 -37.47 -20.85
CA GLU A 574 24.01 -36.60 -21.96
C GLU A 574 22.50 -36.46 -22.11
N GLU A 575 21.72 -37.56 -21.93
CA GLU A 575 20.26 -37.51 -21.85
C GLU A 575 19.77 -36.59 -20.72
N TYR A 576 20.38 -36.69 -19.54
CA TYR A 576 20.04 -35.79 -18.42
C TYR A 576 20.33 -34.32 -18.75
N ILE A 577 21.51 -34.05 -19.32
CA ILE A 577 21.87 -32.67 -19.74
C ILE A 577 20.89 -32.14 -20.79
N GLN A 578 20.48 -33.04 -21.75
CA GLN A 578 19.49 -32.67 -22.75
C GLN A 578 18.11 -32.43 -22.18
N SER A 579 17.76 -33.10 -21.07
CA SER A 579 16.52 -32.89 -20.32
C SER A 579 16.58 -31.71 -19.31
N GLY A 580 17.69 -30.95 -19.28
CA GLY A 580 17.87 -29.81 -18.36
C GLY A 580 18.24 -30.21 -16.93
N LEU A 581 18.56 -31.50 -16.71
CA LEU A 581 19.02 -32.00 -15.43
C LEU A 581 20.56 -31.90 -15.33
N ARG A 582 21.07 -31.67 -14.10
CA ARG A 582 22.50 -31.61 -13.84
C ARG A 582 22.96 -32.96 -13.26
N PRO A 583 23.73 -33.79 -13.99
CA PRO A 583 24.22 -35.06 -13.47
C PRO A 583 25.36 -34.84 -12.49
N ILE A 584 25.29 -35.52 -11.34
CA ILE A 584 26.34 -35.68 -10.36
C ILE A 584 26.84 -37.13 -10.51
N TRP A 585 28.13 -37.30 -10.78
CA TRP A 585 28.76 -38.58 -11.04
C TRP A 585 29.19 -39.24 -9.75
N ILE A 586 28.93 -40.55 -9.64
CA ILE A 586 29.31 -41.34 -8.45
C ILE A 586 30.16 -42.52 -8.88
N GLY A 587 31.41 -42.52 -8.39
CA GLY A 587 32.37 -43.60 -8.59
C GLY A 587 32.50 -44.48 -7.35
N LYS A 588 32.76 -45.77 -7.55
CA LYS A 588 33.11 -46.73 -6.48
C LYS A 588 34.29 -47.55 -6.97
N ASP A 589 35.34 -47.64 -6.14
CA ASP A 589 36.54 -48.47 -6.40
C ASP A 589 37.12 -48.35 -7.83
N GLY A 590 37.22 -47.11 -8.34
CA GLY A 590 37.80 -46.79 -9.62
C GLY A 590 36.86 -46.90 -10.85
N ALA A 591 35.56 -47.15 -10.66
CA ALA A 591 34.59 -47.16 -11.76
C ALA A 591 33.34 -46.37 -11.40
N VAL A 592 32.74 -45.65 -12.37
CA VAL A 592 31.46 -44.94 -12.18
C VAL A 592 30.32 -45.96 -12.11
N VAL A 593 29.59 -45.95 -11.00
CA VAL A 593 28.50 -46.86 -10.68
C VAL A 593 27.12 -46.28 -10.88
N GLY A 594 27.03 -44.91 -11.00
CA GLY A 594 25.76 -44.27 -11.26
C GLY A 594 25.82 -42.75 -11.31
N LEU A 595 24.67 -42.15 -11.55
CA LEU A 595 24.44 -40.70 -11.65
C LEU A 595 23.27 -40.31 -10.76
N ILE A 596 23.38 -39.18 -10.07
CA ILE A 596 22.23 -38.48 -9.46
C ILE A 596 21.96 -37.24 -10.30
N ALA A 597 20.78 -37.13 -10.87
CA ALA A 597 20.37 -36.00 -11.64
C ALA A 597 19.67 -35.01 -10.73
N VAL A 598 20.17 -33.79 -10.69
CA VAL A 598 19.63 -32.70 -9.84
C VAL A 598 19.06 -31.58 -10.71
N CYS A 599 17.90 -31.07 -10.35
CA CYS A 599 17.26 -29.95 -11.02
C CYS A 599 16.70 -28.97 -10.00
N ASP A 600 16.52 -27.75 -10.45
CA ASP A 600 15.72 -26.75 -9.73
C ASP A 600 14.27 -26.90 -10.19
N THR A 601 13.40 -27.30 -9.28
CA THR A 601 12.00 -27.62 -9.59
C THR A 601 11.16 -26.36 -9.74
N LEU A 602 10.25 -26.37 -10.73
CA LEU A 602 9.25 -25.34 -10.90
C LEU A 602 8.36 -25.25 -9.65
N LYS A 603 8.00 -24.04 -9.21
CA LYS A 603 6.98 -23.86 -8.17
C LYS A 603 5.63 -24.39 -8.68
N SER A 604 4.84 -24.98 -7.79
CA SER A 604 3.55 -25.61 -8.14
C SER A 604 2.53 -24.63 -8.72
N ASP A 605 2.62 -23.36 -8.33
CA ASP A 605 1.76 -22.24 -8.71
C ASP A 605 2.23 -21.50 -9.98
N ALA A 606 3.47 -21.75 -10.45
CA ALA A 606 4.09 -21.00 -11.54
C ALA A 606 3.33 -21.15 -12.88
N ALA A 607 2.90 -22.35 -13.23
CA ALA A 607 2.17 -22.58 -14.48
C ALA A 607 0.78 -21.88 -14.48
N ASP A 608 0.08 -21.88 -13.34
CA ASP A 608 -1.18 -21.18 -13.17
C ASP A 608 -0.98 -19.67 -13.28
N ALA A 609 0.01 -19.13 -12.59
CA ALA A 609 0.34 -17.70 -12.63
C ALA A 609 0.65 -17.22 -14.06
N VAL A 610 1.47 -17.99 -14.80
CA VAL A 610 1.78 -17.70 -16.21
C VAL A 610 0.52 -17.76 -17.08
N GLY A 611 -0.34 -18.79 -16.86
CA GLY A 611 -1.63 -18.93 -17.56
C GLY A 611 -2.55 -17.74 -17.34
N ARG A 612 -2.68 -17.27 -16.10
CA ARG A 612 -3.47 -16.09 -15.72
C ARG A 612 -2.90 -14.79 -16.31
N LEU A 613 -1.59 -14.62 -16.34
CA LEU A 613 -0.94 -13.48 -16.99
C LEU A 613 -1.21 -13.45 -18.49
N ARG A 614 -1.04 -14.58 -19.18
CA ARG A 614 -1.30 -14.71 -20.62
C ARG A 614 -2.78 -14.50 -20.96
N SER A 615 -3.70 -15.05 -20.19
CA SER A 615 -5.15 -14.83 -20.38
C SER A 615 -5.55 -13.36 -20.19
N SER A 616 -4.81 -12.61 -19.37
CA SER A 616 -4.98 -11.15 -19.22
C SER A 616 -4.31 -10.32 -20.34
N GLY A 617 -3.73 -10.99 -21.37
CA GLY A 617 -3.09 -10.35 -22.52
C GLY A 617 -1.66 -9.87 -22.25
N ARG A 618 -0.99 -10.36 -21.20
CA ARG A 618 0.40 -10.00 -20.88
C ARG A 618 1.36 -10.99 -21.52
N ARG A 619 2.48 -10.49 -22.04
CA ARG A 619 3.58 -11.32 -22.49
C ARG A 619 4.39 -11.76 -21.28
N VAL A 620 4.78 -13.04 -21.25
CA VAL A 620 5.64 -13.58 -20.20
C VAL A 620 6.98 -13.97 -20.80
N VAL A 621 8.08 -13.57 -20.16
CA VAL A 621 9.46 -13.82 -20.58
C VAL A 621 10.21 -14.46 -19.42
N LEU A 622 10.95 -15.52 -19.68
CA LEU A 622 11.90 -16.09 -18.73
C LEU A 622 13.29 -15.52 -19.00
N LEU A 623 13.92 -14.97 -17.95
CA LEU A 623 15.28 -14.43 -18.00
C LEU A 623 16.17 -15.27 -17.06
N THR A 624 17.30 -15.78 -17.56
CA THR A 624 18.16 -16.65 -16.73
C THR A 624 19.62 -16.62 -17.19
N GLY A 625 20.53 -16.84 -16.26
CA GLY A 625 21.96 -17.11 -16.55
C GLY A 625 22.25 -18.55 -16.95
N ASP A 626 21.27 -19.46 -16.89
CA ASP A 626 21.42 -20.84 -17.32
C ASP A 626 21.51 -20.95 -18.85
N ASN A 627 22.01 -22.11 -19.31
CA ASN A 627 22.07 -22.40 -20.73
C ASN A 627 20.66 -22.48 -21.36
N GLN A 628 20.61 -22.23 -22.67
CA GLN A 628 19.38 -22.16 -23.46
C GLN A 628 18.48 -23.40 -23.33
N ARG A 629 19.07 -24.62 -23.25
CA ARG A 629 18.29 -25.86 -23.19
C ARG A 629 17.57 -26.04 -21.85
N SER A 630 18.30 -25.83 -20.74
CA SER A 630 17.72 -25.93 -19.40
C SER A 630 16.62 -24.88 -19.20
N ALA A 631 16.85 -23.68 -19.71
CA ALA A 631 15.88 -22.60 -19.66
C ALA A 631 14.60 -22.92 -20.46
N GLN A 632 14.75 -23.54 -21.65
CA GLN A 632 13.60 -23.95 -22.47
C GLN A 632 12.76 -25.04 -21.82
N THR A 633 13.37 -26.02 -21.15
CA THR A 633 12.64 -27.09 -20.45
C THR A 633 11.74 -26.51 -19.35
N ILE A 634 12.28 -25.60 -18.54
CA ILE A 634 11.52 -24.93 -17.48
C ILE A 634 10.44 -24.03 -18.07
N ALA A 635 10.76 -23.27 -19.11
CA ALA A 635 9.80 -22.39 -19.78
C ALA A 635 8.63 -23.18 -20.36
N GLN A 636 8.89 -24.33 -21.01
CA GLN A 636 7.83 -25.20 -21.52
C GLN A 636 6.94 -25.74 -20.42
N SER A 637 7.54 -26.19 -19.30
CA SER A 637 6.78 -26.67 -18.13
C SER A 637 5.92 -25.58 -17.49
N ALA A 638 6.39 -24.32 -17.52
CA ALA A 638 5.67 -23.16 -17.02
C ALA A 638 4.69 -22.54 -18.04
N GLY A 639 4.73 -22.97 -19.33
CA GLY A 639 3.93 -22.38 -20.40
C GLY A 639 4.44 -21.03 -20.91
N ILE A 640 5.75 -20.75 -20.76
CA ILE A 640 6.41 -19.53 -21.23
C ILE A 640 7.00 -19.75 -22.62
N GLU A 641 6.68 -18.86 -23.57
CA GLU A 641 7.13 -18.99 -24.97
C GLU A 641 8.46 -18.27 -25.23
N THR A 642 8.74 -17.20 -24.52
CA THR A 642 9.91 -16.37 -24.75
C THR A 642 10.96 -16.60 -23.66
N VAL A 643 12.16 -17.00 -24.06
CA VAL A 643 13.29 -17.27 -23.16
C VAL A 643 14.49 -16.42 -23.57
N ILE A 644 15.13 -15.79 -22.60
CA ILE A 644 16.41 -15.08 -22.72
C ILE A 644 17.37 -15.80 -21.75
N ALA A 645 18.24 -16.63 -22.31
CA ALA A 645 19.18 -17.47 -21.57
C ALA A 645 20.63 -17.00 -21.72
N ASP A 646 21.56 -17.65 -21.00
CA ASP A 646 23.00 -17.35 -21.02
C ASP A 646 23.34 -15.88 -20.64
N VAL A 647 22.55 -15.25 -19.76
CA VAL A 647 22.68 -13.84 -19.37
C VAL A 647 23.49 -13.71 -18.08
N LEU A 648 24.61 -13.03 -18.13
CA LEU A 648 25.39 -12.70 -16.92
C LEU A 648 24.61 -11.76 -15.97
N PRO A 649 24.84 -11.83 -14.65
CA PRO A 649 24.10 -11.00 -13.69
C PRO A 649 24.08 -9.51 -14.04
N GLY A 650 25.22 -8.94 -14.48
CA GLY A 650 25.27 -7.53 -14.90
C GLY A 650 24.52 -7.20 -16.19
N GLN A 651 24.23 -8.21 -17.03
CA GLN A 651 23.55 -8.03 -18.32
C GLN A 651 22.02 -8.20 -18.23
N LYS A 652 21.50 -8.63 -17.08
CA LYS A 652 20.03 -8.76 -16.88
C LYS A 652 19.34 -7.41 -17.09
N ALA A 653 19.90 -6.34 -16.56
CA ALA A 653 19.39 -4.98 -16.74
C ALA A 653 19.40 -4.53 -18.20
N GLU A 654 20.46 -4.89 -18.96
CA GLU A 654 20.53 -4.60 -20.39
C GLU A 654 19.44 -5.33 -21.19
N SER A 655 19.13 -6.57 -20.80
CA SER A 655 18.06 -7.36 -21.41
C SER A 655 16.69 -6.72 -21.16
N VAL A 656 16.42 -6.23 -19.94
CA VAL A 656 15.22 -5.46 -19.60
C VAL A 656 15.17 -4.18 -20.43
N ALA A 657 16.26 -3.40 -20.47
CA ALA A 657 16.35 -2.16 -21.26
C ALA A 657 16.13 -2.40 -22.76
N ALA A 658 16.58 -3.53 -23.30
CA ALA A 658 16.34 -3.91 -24.69
C ALA A 658 14.84 -4.18 -24.99
N LEU A 659 14.09 -4.75 -24.04
CA LEU A 659 12.64 -4.91 -24.15
C LEU A 659 11.93 -3.54 -24.10
N GLN A 660 12.34 -2.66 -23.19
CA GLN A 660 11.81 -1.28 -23.07
C GLN A 660 12.06 -0.47 -24.33
N LYS A 661 13.24 -0.56 -24.95
CA LYS A 661 13.56 0.10 -26.23
C LYS A 661 12.67 -0.35 -27.40
N LYS A 662 12.09 -1.57 -27.31
CA LYS A 662 11.10 -2.06 -28.30
C LYS A 662 9.69 -1.51 -28.03
N GLY A 663 9.51 -0.66 -27.03
CA GLY A 663 8.25 -0.03 -26.67
C GLY A 663 7.42 -0.81 -25.67
N ASN A 664 7.96 -1.88 -25.06
CA ASN A 664 7.25 -2.64 -24.01
C ASN A 664 7.36 -1.93 -22.66
N VAL A 665 6.30 -2.00 -21.87
CA VAL A 665 6.29 -1.63 -20.46
C VAL A 665 6.56 -2.89 -19.61
N VAL A 666 7.73 -2.94 -19.00
CA VAL A 666 8.29 -4.15 -18.42
C VAL A 666 8.14 -4.18 -16.91
N ALA A 667 7.56 -5.27 -16.37
CA ALA A 667 7.72 -5.64 -14.97
C ALA A 667 8.81 -6.72 -14.86
N MET A 668 9.80 -6.50 -13.99
CA MET A 668 10.80 -7.51 -13.65
C MET A 668 10.45 -8.14 -12.30
N VAL A 669 10.37 -9.46 -12.25
CA VAL A 669 10.08 -10.24 -11.04
C VAL A 669 11.33 -11.06 -10.69
N GLY A 670 11.86 -10.84 -9.48
CA GLY A 670 13.07 -11.51 -9.00
C GLY A 670 13.09 -11.69 -7.48
N ASP A 671 14.04 -12.48 -6.97
CA ASP A 671 14.25 -12.72 -5.52
C ASP A 671 15.25 -11.74 -4.87
N GLY A 672 15.99 -11.03 -5.66
CA GLY A 672 16.55 -9.72 -5.36
C GLY A 672 18.03 -9.53 -5.18
N ILE A 673 18.88 -10.46 -4.82
CA ILE A 673 20.31 -10.10 -4.64
C ILE A 673 20.99 -9.90 -5.99
N ASN A 674 20.78 -10.83 -6.92
CA ASN A 674 21.39 -10.80 -8.25
C ASN A 674 20.63 -9.95 -9.25
N ASP A 675 19.39 -9.60 -8.93
CA ASP A 675 18.45 -8.93 -9.83
C ASP A 675 18.20 -7.47 -9.50
N ALA A 676 18.78 -6.95 -8.41
CA ALA A 676 18.53 -5.59 -7.91
C ALA A 676 18.66 -4.52 -9.01
N VAL A 677 19.70 -4.61 -9.86
CA VAL A 677 19.91 -3.67 -10.96
C VAL A 677 18.84 -3.82 -12.05
N ALA A 678 18.39 -5.05 -12.33
CA ALA A 678 17.33 -5.31 -13.30
C ALA A 678 15.95 -4.88 -12.78
N LEU A 679 15.69 -5.03 -11.46
CA LEU A 679 14.48 -4.54 -10.80
C LEU A 679 14.38 -3.01 -10.89
N VAL A 680 15.48 -2.29 -10.63
CA VAL A 680 15.53 -0.83 -10.76
C VAL A 680 15.41 -0.36 -12.21
N GLN A 681 15.95 -1.13 -13.17
CA GLN A 681 15.89 -0.79 -14.60
C GLN A 681 14.47 -0.95 -15.17
N ALA A 682 13.68 -1.89 -14.67
CA ALA A 682 12.32 -2.14 -15.14
C ALA A 682 11.39 -0.94 -14.88
N ASP A 683 10.27 -0.86 -15.62
CA ASP A 683 9.23 0.15 -15.35
C ASP A 683 8.55 -0.12 -14.01
N VAL A 684 8.51 -1.39 -13.58
CA VAL A 684 8.09 -1.81 -12.24
C VAL A 684 8.94 -3.00 -11.80
N GLY A 685 9.71 -2.84 -10.73
CA GLY A 685 10.42 -3.92 -10.07
C GLY A 685 9.53 -4.64 -9.06
N VAL A 686 9.50 -5.97 -9.10
CA VAL A 686 8.71 -6.83 -8.20
C VAL A 686 9.63 -7.78 -7.47
N ALA A 687 9.77 -7.65 -6.15
CA ALA A 687 10.52 -8.58 -5.31
C ALA A 687 9.60 -9.67 -4.76
N LEU A 688 10.02 -10.92 -4.87
CA LEU A 688 9.28 -12.10 -4.41
C LEU A 688 9.86 -12.62 -3.09
N GLY A 689 8.99 -12.79 -2.08
CA GLY A 689 9.36 -13.31 -0.76
C GLY A 689 9.97 -12.27 0.18
N THR A 690 10.36 -12.74 1.38
CA THR A 690 11.07 -11.94 2.40
C THR A 690 12.56 -11.80 2.07
N GLY A 691 12.90 -11.78 0.78
CA GLY A 691 14.25 -11.80 0.24
C GLY A 691 15.17 -10.75 0.86
N ALA A 692 16.47 -10.85 0.55
CA ALA A 692 17.51 -9.98 1.10
C ALA A 692 17.10 -8.51 1.06
N ASN A 693 17.45 -7.76 2.10
CA ASN A 693 17.10 -6.34 2.29
C ASN A 693 17.35 -5.47 1.03
N ILE A 694 18.35 -5.82 0.21
CA ILE A 694 18.70 -5.13 -1.04
C ILE A 694 17.59 -5.24 -2.10
N ALA A 695 16.91 -6.39 -2.21
CA ALA A 695 15.80 -6.55 -3.16
C ALA A 695 14.59 -5.75 -2.74
N VAL A 696 14.31 -5.80 -1.44
CA VAL A 696 13.22 -5.03 -0.85
C VAL A 696 13.46 -3.54 -1.08
N GLU A 697 14.70 -3.04 -0.99
CA GLU A 697 15.02 -1.63 -1.27
C GLU A 697 14.86 -1.26 -2.74
N SER A 698 15.21 -2.17 -3.67
CA SER A 698 15.26 -1.92 -5.12
C SER A 698 13.91 -2.08 -5.83
N ALA A 699 12.96 -2.83 -5.26
CA ALA A 699 11.68 -3.12 -5.89
C ALA A 699 10.62 -2.03 -5.62
N ASP A 700 9.69 -1.86 -6.56
CA ASP A 700 8.49 -1.02 -6.43
C ASP A 700 7.32 -1.76 -5.77
N VAL A 701 7.28 -3.07 -5.95
CA VAL A 701 6.26 -3.97 -5.40
C VAL A 701 6.97 -5.10 -4.64
N ILE A 702 6.53 -5.36 -3.42
CA ILE A 702 7.05 -6.43 -2.57
C ILE A 702 5.93 -7.44 -2.37
N LEU A 703 6.19 -8.70 -2.72
CA LEU A 703 5.30 -9.82 -2.49
C LEU A 703 5.81 -10.56 -1.25
N GLN A 704 5.12 -10.46 -0.13
CA GLN A 704 5.55 -11.07 1.14
C GLN A 704 5.51 -12.60 1.12
N ARG A 705 4.68 -13.17 0.22
CA ARG A 705 4.61 -14.61 -0.02
C ARG A 705 5.53 -15.01 -1.17
N PRO A 706 6.18 -16.18 -1.09
CA PRO A 706 6.95 -16.74 -2.20
C PRO A 706 6.07 -17.34 -3.33
N ASP A 707 4.80 -16.96 -3.40
CA ASP A 707 3.78 -17.44 -4.33
C ASP A 707 3.77 -16.57 -5.60
N VAL A 708 4.01 -17.21 -6.75
CA VAL A 708 4.06 -16.53 -8.05
C VAL A 708 2.68 -15.96 -8.44
N ASN A 709 1.59 -16.57 -7.95
CA ASN A 709 0.22 -16.09 -8.18
C ASN A 709 -0.05 -14.69 -7.61
N CYS A 710 0.77 -14.21 -6.68
CA CYS A 710 0.68 -12.83 -6.21
C CYS A 710 0.93 -11.81 -7.33
N VAL A 711 1.67 -12.16 -8.40
CA VAL A 711 1.96 -11.25 -9.53
C VAL A 711 0.70 -10.94 -10.34
N PRO A 712 -0.07 -11.92 -10.87
CA PRO A 712 -1.34 -11.63 -11.53
C PRO A 712 -2.37 -10.99 -10.59
N ASP A 713 -2.36 -11.29 -9.28
CA ASP A 713 -3.24 -10.64 -8.32
C ASP A 713 -2.89 -9.15 -8.15
N ALA A 714 -1.60 -8.82 -8.05
CA ALA A 714 -1.13 -7.44 -7.99
C ALA A 714 -1.53 -6.64 -9.23
N LEU A 715 -1.41 -7.23 -10.43
CA LEU A 715 -1.88 -6.62 -11.68
C LEU A 715 -3.41 -6.40 -11.68
N LYS A 716 -4.18 -7.38 -11.19
CA LYS A 716 -5.64 -7.27 -11.08
C LYS A 716 -6.05 -6.13 -10.15
N ILE A 717 -5.38 -6.00 -9.00
CA ILE A 717 -5.61 -4.90 -8.05
C ILE A 717 -5.28 -3.55 -8.71
N SER A 718 -4.08 -3.44 -9.29
CA SER A 718 -3.63 -2.24 -9.98
C SER A 718 -4.65 -1.77 -11.03
N ARG A 719 -5.07 -2.69 -11.91
CA ARG A 719 -6.08 -2.40 -12.94
C ARG A 719 -7.42 -1.96 -12.34
N ALA A 720 -7.90 -2.65 -11.31
CA ALA A 720 -9.16 -2.31 -10.65
C ALA A 720 -9.12 -0.90 -10.04
N VAL A 721 -8.00 -0.54 -9.40
CA VAL A 721 -7.79 0.79 -8.83
C VAL A 721 -7.74 1.86 -9.92
N VAL A 722 -6.98 1.64 -10.99
CA VAL A 722 -6.88 2.61 -12.11
C VAL A 722 -8.23 2.80 -12.81
N VAL A 723 -8.98 1.73 -13.05
CA VAL A 723 -10.35 1.81 -13.59
C VAL A 723 -11.27 2.60 -12.64
N ASN A 724 -11.19 2.33 -11.35
CA ASN A 724 -11.98 3.06 -10.34
C ASN A 724 -11.62 4.55 -10.30
N ILE A 725 -10.33 4.90 -10.37
CA ILE A 725 -9.87 6.30 -10.48
C ILE A 725 -10.48 6.96 -11.73
N LYS A 726 -10.40 6.31 -12.89
CA LYS A 726 -10.97 6.84 -14.14
C LYS A 726 -12.48 7.05 -14.04
N GLN A 727 -13.21 6.11 -13.42
CA GLN A 727 -14.65 6.25 -13.16
C GLN A 727 -14.94 7.41 -12.21
N ASN A 728 -14.19 7.54 -11.12
CA ASN A 728 -14.34 8.64 -10.17
C ASN A 728 -14.09 9.99 -10.84
N LEU A 729 -13.05 10.12 -11.66
CA LEU A 729 -12.75 11.33 -12.41
C LEU A 729 -13.85 11.65 -13.41
N PHE A 730 -14.36 10.65 -14.14
CA PHE A 730 -15.47 10.83 -15.07
C PHE A 730 -16.70 11.39 -14.36
N TRP A 731 -17.14 10.78 -13.27
CA TRP A 731 -18.31 11.24 -12.51
C TRP A 731 -18.09 12.60 -11.87
N ALA A 732 -16.87 12.90 -11.39
CA ALA A 732 -16.52 14.19 -10.81
C ALA A 732 -16.64 15.36 -11.81
N PHE A 733 -16.46 15.12 -13.11
CA PHE A 733 -16.60 16.14 -14.15
C PHE A 733 -17.96 16.13 -14.83
N PHE A 734 -18.59 14.97 -14.97
CA PHE A 734 -19.78 14.78 -15.78
C PHE A 734 -20.94 15.69 -15.38
N TYR A 735 -21.24 15.77 -14.10
CA TYR A 735 -22.33 16.61 -13.60
C TYR A 735 -22.02 18.11 -13.76
N ASN A 736 -20.75 18.51 -13.66
CA ASN A 736 -20.33 19.89 -13.87
C ASN A 736 -20.49 20.31 -15.34
N ILE A 737 -20.10 19.44 -16.29
CA ILE A 737 -20.22 19.69 -17.72
C ILE A 737 -21.68 19.93 -18.11
N ILE A 738 -22.61 19.21 -17.54
CA ILE A 738 -24.07 19.37 -17.80
C ILE A 738 -24.61 20.54 -16.99
N GLY A 739 -24.25 20.68 -15.75
CA GLY A 739 -24.83 21.66 -14.84
C GLY A 739 -24.40 23.10 -15.09
N ILE A 740 -23.14 23.34 -15.51
CA ILE A 740 -22.65 24.70 -15.78
C ILE A 740 -23.46 25.43 -16.86
N PRO A 741 -23.71 24.85 -18.03
CA PRO A 741 -24.56 25.51 -19.05
C PRO A 741 -25.98 25.81 -18.57
N ILE A 742 -26.57 24.92 -17.78
CA ILE A 742 -27.90 25.13 -17.19
C ILE A 742 -27.85 26.28 -16.16
N ALA A 743 -26.84 26.29 -15.29
CA ALA A 743 -26.65 27.31 -14.27
C ALA A 743 -26.39 28.70 -14.87
N MET A 744 -25.62 28.78 -15.96
CA MET A 744 -25.40 30.00 -16.72
C MET A 744 -26.67 30.53 -17.37
N GLY A 745 -27.77 29.75 -17.40
CA GLY A 745 -29.02 30.10 -18.05
C GLY A 745 -29.02 29.94 -19.59
N LEU A 746 -28.06 29.15 -20.15
CA LEU A 746 -27.94 28.97 -21.61
C LEU A 746 -29.23 28.40 -22.24
N PHE A 747 -29.92 27.55 -21.47
CA PHE A 747 -31.18 26.92 -21.90
C PHE A 747 -32.44 27.73 -21.53
N TYR A 748 -32.29 28.84 -20.81
CA TYR A 748 -33.42 29.67 -20.39
C TYR A 748 -34.24 30.26 -21.56
N PRO A 749 -33.64 30.75 -22.65
CA PRO A 749 -34.41 31.30 -23.78
C PRO A 749 -35.27 30.26 -24.51
N ILE A 750 -34.87 28.96 -24.45
CA ILE A 750 -35.55 27.90 -25.22
C ILE A 750 -36.55 27.15 -24.34
N PHE A 751 -36.13 26.76 -23.11
CA PHE A 751 -36.87 25.86 -22.24
C PHE A 751 -37.32 26.53 -20.93
N GLY A 752 -36.90 27.75 -20.63
CA GLY A 752 -37.17 28.41 -19.37
C GLY A 752 -36.36 27.80 -18.17
N TRP A 753 -35.38 26.96 -18.47
CA TRP A 753 -34.64 26.24 -17.42
C TRP A 753 -33.58 27.14 -16.77
N THR A 754 -33.61 27.18 -15.47
CA THR A 754 -32.55 27.75 -14.62
C THR A 754 -32.21 26.78 -13.51
N LEU A 755 -30.98 26.86 -13.04
CA LEU A 755 -30.53 26.04 -11.91
C LEU A 755 -30.53 26.91 -10.64
N SER A 756 -31.22 26.44 -9.60
CA SER A 756 -31.09 27.06 -8.28
C SER A 756 -29.72 26.77 -7.67
N PRO A 757 -29.06 27.75 -7.06
CA PRO A 757 -27.79 27.52 -6.33
C PRO A 757 -27.89 26.41 -5.27
N MET A 758 -29.05 26.20 -4.67
CA MET A 758 -29.32 25.14 -3.69
C MET A 758 -29.21 23.75 -4.31
N ILE A 759 -29.78 23.54 -5.50
CA ILE A 759 -29.68 22.27 -6.25
C ILE A 759 -28.23 22.03 -6.64
N GLY A 760 -27.50 23.09 -7.03
CA GLY A 760 -26.07 23.01 -7.32
C GLY A 760 -25.26 22.52 -6.12
N ALA A 761 -25.49 23.08 -4.94
CA ALA A 761 -24.81 22.68 -3.70
C ALA A 761 -25.13 21.22 -3.30
N ALA A 762 -26.38 20.80 -3.43
CA ALA A 762 -26.79 19.43 -3.13
C ALA A 762 -26.16 18.42 -4.11
N ALA A 763 -26.15 18.70 -5.41
CA ALA A 763 -25.52 17.86 -6.43
C ALA A 763 -24.01 17.69 -6.17
N MET A 764 -23.31 18.77 -5.79
CA MET A 764 -21.91 18.78 -5.44
C MET A 764 -21.61 17.88 -4.24
N SER A 765 -22.39 17.98 -3.16
CA SER A 765 -22.22 17.15 -1.96
C SER A 765 -22.47 15.67 -2.27
N LEU A 766 -23.48 15.36 -3.07
CA LEU A 766 -23.81 13.99 -3.49
C LEU A 766 -22.69 13.37 -4.35
N SER A 767 -22.06 14.17 -5.22
CA SER A 767 -20.94 13.72 -6.05
C SER A 767 -19.77 13.20 -5.23
N SER A 768 -19.37 13.90 -4.15
CA SER A 768 -18.29 13.46 -3.26
C SER A 768 -18.62 12.13 -2.58
N ILE A 769 -19.87 11.92 -2.17
CA ILE A 769 -20.34 10.66 -1.59
C ILE A 769 -20.26 9.53 -2.62
N CYS A 770 -20.71 9.77 -3.86
CA CYS A 770 -20.65 8.77 -4.94
C CYS A 770 -19.22 8.31 -5.22
N VAL A 771 -18.24 9.22 -5.28
CA VAL A 771 -16.83 8.90 -5.47
C VAL A 771 -16.29 7.99 -4.37
N VAL A 772 -16.59 8.30 -3.10
CA VAL A 772 -16.15 7.46 -1.98
C VAL A 772 -16.82 6.09 -2.00
N LEU A 773 -18.13 6.02 -2.25
CA LEU A 773 -18.85 4.75 -2.35
C LEU A 773 -18.31 3.90 -3.50
N ASN A 774 -17.98 4.51 -4.64
CA ASN A 774 -17.36 3.79 -5.75
C ASN A 774 -15.97 3.24 -5.37
N ALA A 775 -15.15 4.02 -4.67
CA ALA A 775 -13.85 3.57 -4.18
C ALA A 775 -13.97 2.40 -3.19
N LEU A 776 -14.97 2.44 -2.29
CA LEU A 776 -15.21 1.36 -1.32
C LEU A 776 -15.64 0.04 -1.99
N ARG A 777 -16.11 0.05 -3.24
CA ARG A 777 -16.37 -1.19 -4.00
C ARG A 777 -15.12 -2.04 -4.21
N LEU A 778 -13.93 -1.42 -4.19
CA LEU A 778 -12.66 -2.15 -4.29
C LEU A 778 -12.46 -3.15 -3.16
N ARG A 779 -13.11 -2.99 -2.01
CA ARG A 779 -13.06 -3.95 -0.89
C ARG A 779 -13.69 -5.31 -1.23
N ASN A 780 -14.62 -5.32 -2.18
CA ASN A 780 -15.39 -6.51 -2.55
C ASN A 780 -14.84 -7.15 -3.84
N MET A 781 -13.57 -6.92 -4.18
CA MET A 781 -12.94 -7.58 -5.33
C MET A 781 -12.85 -9.08 -5.10
N LYS A 782 -13.35 -9.85 -6.07
CA LYS A 782 -13.19 -11.31 -6.09
C LYS A 782 -11.91 -11.66 -6.84
N PHE A 783 -11.14 -12.57 -6.29
CA PHE A 783 -9.95 -13.16 -6.87
C PHE A 783 -10.30 -14.63 -7.12
N GLU A 784 -10.49 -14.96 -8.37
CA GLU A 784 -10.67 -16.33 -8.87
C GLU A 784 -9.38 -16.78 -9.49
#